data_0a1469c45d85c217130a4553dba656aa
#
_entry.id   0a1469c45d85c217130a4553dba656aa
#
_cell.length_a   1.000
_cell.length_b   1.000
_cell.length_c   1.000
_cell.angle_alpha   90.00
_cell.angle_beta   90.00
_cell.angle_gamma   90.00
#
_symmetry.space_group_name_H-M   'P 1'
#
loop_
_entity.id
_entity.type
_entity.pdbx_description
1 polymer ?
#
loop_
_entity_poly.entity_id
_entity_poly.type
_entity_poly.pdbx_seq_one_letter_code
_entity_poly.pdbx_strand_id
1 'polypeptide(L)'
;MRKFAFTLVALTFATAALAQRLPVTASPTHYALWFAPDLEGATFRGRETIDITLANPTTSVTLNAAEIQFGPVTITAAGRTQTARVTLNEKDEMATLTVPQALPKGAATIQITYTGILNDKLRGFYLSKANGRRYAVTQMEATDARRAFPSWDEPAYKASFDVSLMIDTGDTAISNGAQLSDTPGPEAGKHTVVFARTPKMSTYLVALLVGDFACREGSSEGTPIRVCSTPDKRELTGFALEAAIHQIKFYNDYFGIKYPFGKLDIIGIPDFSAGAMENAGAITFREQLLFVDPQRSSVSARKTVATVLSHEIAHQWFGDLVTMKWWDDIWLNEGFATWMESKAVAEWRPDWQVELDAANDTQRAITEDVLTSARPIRTKVETPEQINEVFDGIAYEKTAAVLRMVEAYVGPDAFRKGISSYLSKFAYRNASGEDFWSEMTRVTGQPIDRMIRSLVDQPGVPVLTFEERSCIGNASEIEVTQSRFRLDGDRSATPQTWTFPACFKTNDGKASCQVIDRPQQVVKATPCAPRFANADGRGYYLSDYRPAVAETSRARTRVERLTLVNDEWWMARSASHPIQVFLDLSRGLAYDDAPVILTTLQTRLGFIGSNIVDTSQQPQFQRWIRDTFGPVLAKLGLPGRPSDADDVQGRRAALMVLLGVSGGDADVLRRAREMATQYLADPASVGVSMASEVLQVGALTGDRALYDRYVSKLATLSTQPEEYYRFFNALGWFRDPALMQETLKRSLLPTVRSQDTGVLLRNMLRLPWAREATWAFVKAQWPALTAKLGVFQGIPGIVSGLGNLCTRAQAADVRAFFAKNRVESSERGVQQAIEEIESCALVDARQSPALAEWLSQH
;
A
#
# COMPACT_ATOMS: atom_id res chain seq x y z
N MET A 1 56.39 -25.28 -40.27
CA MET A 1 55.64 -25.74 -39.05
C MET A 1 54.67 -24.63 -38.65
N ARG A 2 53.42 -24.75 -39.06
CA ARG A 2 52.30 -23.81 -38.71
C ARG A 2 51.61 -24.33 -37.45
N LYS A 3 51.64 -23.53 -36.36
CA LYS A 3 50.88 -23.79 -35.13
C LYS A 3 49.45 -23.35 -35.30
N PHE A 4 48.50 -24.29 -35.27
CA PHE A 4 47.05 -24.00 -35.13
C PHE A 4 46.74 -23.73 -33.65
N ALA A 5 46.23 -22.54 -33.34
CA ALA A 5 45.66 -22.24 -32.06
C ALA A 5 44.16 -22.56 -32.09
N PHE A 6 43.72 -23.51 -31.28
CA PHE A 6 42.32 -23.80 -31.04
C PHE A 6 41.81 -22.81 -30.00
N THR A 7 40.92 -21.87 -30.42
CA THR A 7 40.16 -21.01 -29.51
C THR A 7 38.92 -21.78 -29.04
N LEU A 8 38.90 -22.13 -27.76
CA LEU A 8 37.74 -22.73 -27.09
C LEU A 8 36.75 -21.62 -26.83
N VAL A 9 35.64 -21.56 -27.59
CA VAL A 9 34.49 -20.71 -27.30
C VAL A 9 33.66 -21.40 -26.22
N ALA A 10 33.74 -20.90 -25.00
CA ALA A 10 32.83 -21.29 -23.92
C ALA A 10 31.44 -20.70 -24.20
N LEU A 11 30.50 -21.53 -24.69
CA LEU A 11 29.08 -21.18 -24.70
C LEU A 11 28.58 -21.19 -23.24
N THR A 12 28.44 -20.03 -22.63
CA THR A 12 27.63 -19.88 -21.43
C THR A 12 26.16 -20.04 -21.83
N PHE A 13 25.59 -21.18 -21.56
CA PHE A 13 24.13 -21.33 -21.56
C PHE A 13 23.59 -20.47 -20.41
N ALA A 14 23.05 -19.30 -20.72
CA ALA A 14 22.13 -18.62 -19.85
C ALA A 14 20.90 -19.56 -19.74
N THR A 15 20.75 -20.23 -18.62
CA THR A 15 19.49 -20.88 -18.27
C THR A 15 18.47 -19.77 -18.13
N ALA A 16 17.63 -19.57 -19.16
CA ALA A 16 16.42 -18.79 -19.01
C ALA A 16 15.65 -19.40 -17.84
N ALA A 17 15.42 -18.63 -16.79
CA ALA A 17 14.47 -19.02 -15.76
C ALA A 17 13.14 -19.25 -16.47
N LEU A 18 12.70 -20.52 -16.55
CA LEU A 18 11.38 -20.85 -17.07
C LEU A 18 10.38 -20.23 -16.09
N ALA A 19 9.43 -19.47 -16.62
CA ALA A 19 8.33 -18.92 -15.81
C ALA A 19 7.67 -20.07 -15.03
N GLN A 20 7.41 -19.85 -13.73
CA GLN A 20 6.72 -20.82 -12.88
C GLN A 20 5.20 -20.84 -13.18
N ARG A 21 4.85 -21.04 -14.47
CA ARG A 21 3.48 -21.06 -14.98
C ARG A 21 3.01 -22.52 -15.15
N LEU A 22 1.74 -22.74 -14.80
CA LEU A 22 1.12 -24.04 -15.01
C LEU A 22 0.94 -24.36 -16.50
N PRO A 23 1.08 -25.66 -16.88
CA PRO A 23 0.76 -26.07 -18.24
C PRO A 23 -0.72 -25.87 -18.58
N VAL A 24 -1.03 -25.35 -19.77
CA VAL A 24 -2.41 -25.14 -20.27
C VAL A 24 -3.12 -26.44 -20.73
N THR A 25 -2.72 -27.60 -20.19
CA THR A 25 -3.27 -28.90 -20.57
C THR A 25 -4.61 -29.20 -19.91
N ALA A 26 -4.86 -28.60 -18.76
CA ALA A 26 -6.09 -28.77 -17.98
C ALA A 26 -6.50 -27.42 -17.37
N SER A 27 -7.80 -27.20 -17.18
CA SER A 27 -8.34 -26.04 -16.50
C SER A 27 -9.46 -26.44 -15.53
N PRO A 28 -9.50 -25.87 -14.31
CA PRO A 28 -10.55 -26.13 -13.35
C PRO A 28 -11.86 -25.42 -13.78
N THR A 29 -12.99 -25.99 -13.36
CA THR A 29 -14.30 -25.38 -13.53
C THR A 29 -15.03 -25.23 -12.20
N HIS A 30 -14.73 -26.14 -11.24
CA HIS A 30 -15.34 -26.17 -9.92
C HIS A 30 -14.44 -26.87 -8.91
N TYR A 31 -14.46 -26.38 -7.67
CA TYR A 31 -13.84 -26.99 -6.50
C TYR A 31 -14.89 -27.24 -5.42
N ALA A 32 -14.94 -28.47 -4.88
CA ALA A 32 -15.63 -28.76 -3.63
C ALA A 32 -14.59 -29.01 -2.56
N LEU A 33 -14.46 -28.05 -1.64
CA LEU A 33 -13.43 -28.00 -0.60
C LEU A 33 -14.05 -28.36 0.76
N TRP A 34 -13.40 -29.27 1.49
CA TRP A 34 -13.72 -29.58 2.88
C TRP A 34 -12.46 -29.49 3.73
N PHE A 35 -12.53 -28.76 4.85
CA PHE A 35 -11.44 -28.60 5.79
C PHE A 35 -11.87 -28.94 7.23
N ALA A 36 -10.91 -29.46 8.00
CA ALA A 36 -11.04 -29.64 9.43
C ALA A 36 -9.75 -29.11 10.12
N PRO A 37 -9.72 -27.84 10.50
CA PRO A 37 -8.59 -27.29 11.25
C PRO A 37 -8.55 -27.85 12.66
N ASP A 38 -7.33 -28.04 13.18
CA ASP A 38 -7.01 -28.33 14.57
C ASP A 38 -6.21 -27.14 15.11
N LEU A 39 -6.90 -26.24 15.81
CA LEU A 39 -6.30 -25.01 16.33
C LEU A 39 -5.25 -25.28 17.40
N GLU A 40 -5.38 -26.36 18.20
CA GLU A 40 -4.41 -26.72 19.22
C GLU A 40 -3.16 -27.36 18.61
N GLY A 41 -3.35 -28.29 17.66
CA GLY A 41 -2.27 -28.96 16.94
C GLY A 41 -1.61 -28.12 15.86
N ALA A 42 -2.17 -26.95 15.53
CA ALA A 42 -1.73 -26.04 14.46
C ALA A 42 -1.60 -26.77 13.10
N THR A 43 -2.58 -27.65 12.79
CA THR A 43 -2.65 -28.43 11.56
C THR A 43 -4.08 -28.40 10.97
N PHE A 44 -4.25 -28.89 9.76
CA PHE A 44 -5.58 -29.12 9.19
C PHE A 44 -5.61 -30.38 8.32
N ARG A 45 -6.79 -30.98 8.22
CA ARG A 45 -7.11 -32.01 7.23
C ARG A 45 -7.93 -31.38 6.12
N GLY A 46 -7.61 -31.72 4.88
CA GLY A 46 -8.32 -31.27 3.70
C GLY A 46 -8.81 -32.45 2.83
N ARG A 47 -9.94 -32.26 2.19
CA ARG A 47 -10.44 -33.10 1.10
C ARG A 47 -10.98 -32.18 0.02
N GLU A 48 -10.68 -32.50 -1.22
CA GLU A 48 -11.23 -31.74 -2.33
C GLU A 48 -11.64 -32.64 -3.49
N THR A 49 -12.61 -32.15 -4.22
CA THR A 49 -13.00 -32.66 -5.54
C THR A 49 -12.90 -31.51 -6.53
N ILE A 50 -12.09 -31.70 -7.59
CA ILE A 50 -11.88 -30.67 -8.60
C ILE A 50 -12.45 -31.16 -9.92
N ASP A 51 -13.45 -30.47 -10.46
CA ASP A 51 -13.93 -30.70 -11.81
C ASP A 51 -13.06 -29.92 -12.80
N ILE A 52 -12.51 -30.61 -13.78
CA ILE A 52 -11.57 -30.05 -14.75
C ILE A 52 -12.00 -30.32 -16.19
N THR A 53 -11.46 -29.55 -17.11
CA THR A 53 -11.52 -29.80 -18.56
C THR A 53 -10.11 -30.05 -19.09
N LEU A 54 -9.92 -31.22 -19.71
CA LEU A 54 -8.68 -31.59 -20.40
C LEU A 54 -8.70 -31.09 -21.83
N ALA A 55 -7.71 -30.32 -22.23
CA ALA A 55 -7.60 -29.74 -23.58
C ALA A 55 -7.22 -30.81 -24.61
N ASN A 56 -6.41 -31.77 -24.21
CA ASN A 56 -5.91 -32.88 -25.03
C ASN A 56 -5.83 -34.16 -24.18
N PRO A 57 -5.74 -35.36 -24.80
CA PRO A 57 -5.45 -36.57 -24.06
C PRO A 57 -4.10 -36.46 -23.34
N THR A 58 -4.04 -36.89 -22.08
CA THR A 58 -2.83 -36.77 -21.24
C THR A 58 -2.74 -37.90 -20.22
N THR A 59 -1.54 -38.28 -19.82
CA THR A 59 -1.28 -39.18 -18.69
C THR A 59 -0.94 -38.43 -17.39
N SER A 60 -0.87 -37.07 -17.44
CA SER A 60 -0.51 -36.26 -16.26
C SER A 60 -1.27 -34.94 -16.20
N VAL A 61 -1.54 -34.48 -14.99
CA VAL A 61 -2.09 -33.18 -14.68
C VAL A 61 -1.17 -32.52 -13.67
N THR A 62 -0.78 -31.24 -13.90
CA THR A 62 0.06 -30.47 -12.99
C THR A 62 -0.75 -29.34 -12.40
N LEU A 63 -0.60 -29.12 -11.07
CA LEU A 63 -1.22 -28.05 -10.30
C LEU A 63 -0.23 -27.51 -9.26
N ASN A 64 -0.53 -26.38 -8.63
CA ASN A 64 0.29 -25.83 -7.56
C ASN A 64 -0.03 -26.52 -6.23
N ALA A 65 1.01 -26.77 -5.43
CA ALA A 65 0.90 -27.23 -4.05
C ALA A 65 2.20 -26.94 -3.30
N ALA A 66 2.10 -26.42 -2.10
CA ALA A 66 3.23 -26.15 -1.21
C ALA A 66 2.84 -26.48 0.23
N GLU A 67 3.75 -27.04 1.01
CA GLU A 67 3.54 -27.37 2.43
C GLU A 67 2.35 -28.32 2.68
N ILE A 68 1.96 -29.13 1.66
CA ILE A 68 0.85 -30.08 1.67
C ILE A 68 1.39 -31.50 1.67
N GLN A 69 0.85 -32.35 2.55
CA GLN A 69 1.08 -33.79 2.54
C GLN A 69 -0.08 -34.49 1.86
N PHE A 70 0.16 -35.05 0.67
CA PHE A 70 -0.85 -35.74 -0.10
C PHE A 70 -1.16 -37.10 0.50
N GLY A 71 -2.44 -37.42 0.62
CA GLY A 71 -2.99 -38.76 0.79
C GLY A 71 -3.35 -39.39 -0.56
N PRO A 72 -4.35 -40.25 -0.61
CA PRO A 72 -4.84 -40.87 -1.86
C PRO A 72 -5.34 -39.81 -2.86
N VAL A 73 -4.93 -39.98 -4.13
CA VAL A 73 -5.35 -39.16 -5.26
C VAL A 73 -5.95 -40.04 -6.34
N THR A 74 -7.13 -39.72 -6.85
CA THR A 74 -7.76 -40.43 -7.97
C THR A 74 -8.22 -39.43 -9.04
N ILE A 75 -8.17 -39.87 -10.31
CA ILE A 75 -8.70 -39.08 -11.43
C ILE A 75 -9.72 -39.95 -12.17
N THR A 76 -10.92 -39.41 -12.32
CA THR A 76 -12.04 -40.06 -13.06
C THR A 76 -12.27 -39.29 -14.36
N ALA A 77 -12.20 -40.01 -15.50
CA ALA A 77 -12.51 -39.46 -16.81
C ALA A 77 -13.24 -40.51 -17.66
N ALA A 78 -14.27 -40.11 -18.41
CA ALA A 78 -15.09 -40.99 -19.22
C ALA A 78 -15.60 -42.25 -18.47
N GLY A 79 -16.01 -42.07 -17.19
CA GLY A 79 -16.52 -43.12 -16.33
C GLY A 79 -15.47 -44.07 -15.75
N ARG A 80 -14.17 -43.82 -15.99
CA ARG A 80 -13.08 -44.65 -15.47
C ARG A 80 -12.27 -43.90 -14.42
N THR A 81 -12.12 -44.51 -13.24
CA THR A 81 -11.31 -43.99 -12.14
C THR A 81 -9.92 -44.65 -12.17
N GLN A 82 -8.87 -43.82 -12.00
CA GLN A 82 -7.49 -44.28 -11.90
C GLN A 82 -6.84 -43.65 -10.67
N THR A 83 -6.04 -44.42 -9.93
CA THR A 83 -5.19 -43.86 -8.87
C THR A 83 -4.02 -43.13 -9.51
N ALA A 84 -3.79 -41.89 -9.08
CA ALA A 84 -2.68 -41.09 -9.56
C ALA A 84 -1.49 -41.18 -8.61
N ARG A 85 -0.29 -41.22 -9.20
CA ARG A 85 0.98 -41.04 -8.49
C ARG A 85 1.27 -39.54 -8.43
N VAL A 86 1.55 -39.01 -7.23
CA VAL A 86 1.95 -37.65 -7.01
C VAL A 86 3.48 -37.53 -7.07
N THR A 87 3.97 -36.55 -7.82
CA THR A 87 5.39 -36.16 -7.84
C THR A 87 5.47 -34.65 -7.54
N LEU A 88 6.18 -34.28 -6.47
CA LEU A 88 6.34 -32.90 -6.03
C LEU A 88 7.59 -32.26 -6.64
N ASN A 89 7.47 -31.04 -7.08
CA ASN A 89 8.57 -30.12 -7.37
C ASN A 89 8.48 -28.98 -6.32
N GLU A 90 9.17 -29.17 -5.21
CA GLU A 90 9.11 -28.22 -4.07
C GLU A 90 9.67 -26.84 -4.44
N LYS A 91 10.66 -26.80 -5.34
CA LYS A 91 11.26 -25.53 -5.78
C LYS A 91 10.26 -24.63 -6.53
N ASP A 92 9.44 -25.23 -7.38
CA ASP A 92 8.47 -24.50 -8.22
C ASP A 92 7.06 -24.58 -7.60
N GLU A 93 6.92 -25.15 -6.39
CA GLU A 93 5.67 -25.29 -5.65
C GLU A 93 4.56 -25.98 -6.49
N MET A 94 4.93 -27.08 -7.19
CA MET A 94 4.05 -27.82 -8.09
C MET A 94 3.93 -29.30 -7.73
N ALA A 95 2.76 -29.87 -7.99
CA ALA A 95 2.49 -31.30 -7.91
C ALA A 95 2.02 -31.81 -9.27
N THR A 96 2.66 -32.90 -9.76
CA THR A 96 2.26 -33.59 -10.98
C THR A 96 1.58 -34.91 -10.61
N LEU A 97 0.32 -35.07 -11.05
CA LEU A 97 -0.53 -36.25 -10.86
C LEU A 97 -0.45 -37.10 -12.10
N THR A 98 0.20 -38.27 -12.01
CA THR A 98 0.41 -39.19 -13.16
C THR A 98 -0.47 -40.41 -13.01
N VAL A 99 -1.20 -40.79 -14.07
CA VAL A 99 -2.06 -41.98 -14.14
C VAL A 99 -1.50 -43.01 -15.11
N PRO A 100 -1.79 -44.32 -14.89
CA PRO A 100 -1.25 -45.41 -15.73
C PRO A 100 -1.70 -45.35 -17.18
N GLN A 101 -2.91 -44.81 -17.45
CA GLN A 101 -3.47 -44.79 -18.80
C GLN A 101 -3.93 -43.36 -19.14
N ALA A 102 -3.76 -42.96 -20.40
CA ALA A 102 -4.13 -41.64 -20.87
C ALA A 102 -5.62 -41.31 -20.57
N LEU A 103 -5.83 -40.17 -19.97
CA LEU A 103 -7.14 -39.54 -19.79
C LEU A 103 -7.56 -38.95 -21.15
N PRO A 104 -8.79 -39.18 -21.61
CA PRO A 104 -9.25 -38.57 -22.86
C PRO A 104 -9.46 -37.04 -22.71
N LYS A 105 -9.45 -36.33 -23.82
CA LYS A 105 -9.89 -34.93 -23.88
C LYS A 105 -11.33 -34.77 -23.36
N GLY A 106 -11.63 -33.75 -22.63
CA GLY A 106 -12.96 -33.41 -22.11
C GLY A 106 -13.02 -33.34 -20.59
N ALA A 107 -14.19 -33.58 -20.02
CA ALA A 107 -14.40 -33.50 -18.58
C ALA A 107 -13.68 -34.60 -17.81
N ALA A 108 -13.08 -34.23 -16.68
CA ALA A 108 -12.52 -35.15 -15.71
C ALA A 108 -12.70 -34.57 -14.29
N THR A 109 -12.65 -35.47 -13.28
CA THR A 109 -12.76 -35.08 -11.87
C THR A 109 -11.57 -35.65 -11.11
N ILE A 110 -10.89 -34.78 -10.33
CA ILE A 110 -9.80 -35.15 -9.44
C ILE A 110 -10.33 -35.18 -8.02
N GLN A 111 -9.97 -36.23 -7.25
CA GLN A 111 -10.24 -36.29 -5.82
C GLN A 111 -8.92 -36.41 -5.07
N ILE A 112 -8.73 -35.55 -4.07
CA ILE A 112 -7.51 -35.47 -3.26
C ILE A 112 -7.88 -35.45 -1.79
N THR A 113 -7.16 -36.22 -0.98
CA THR A 113 -7.12 -36.05 0.47
C THR A 113 -5.73 -35.60 0.88
N TYR A 114 -5.64 -34.73 1.87
CA TYR A 114 -4.36 -34.16 2.28
C TYR A 114 -4.38 -33.64 3.70
N THR A 115 -3.19 -33.33 4.24
CA THR A 115 -3.02 -32.56 5.48
C THR A 115 -2.05 -31.42 5.23
N GLY A 116 -2.21 -30.37 6.04
CA GLY A 116 -1.34 -29.19 6.02
C GLY A 116 -1.13 -28.62 7.41
N ILE A 117 -0.36 -27.56 7.49
CA ILE A 117 -0.01 -26.87 8.73
C ILE A 117 -0.68 -25.48 8.78
N LEU A 118 -1.20 -25.10 9.94
CA LEU A 118 -1.56 -23.72 10.22
C LEU A 118 -0.28 -23.00 10.66
N ASN A 119 0.44 -22.43 9.70
CA ASN A 119 1.75 -21.82 9.93
C ASN A 119 1.66 -20.54 10.76
N ASP A 120 2.81 -19.96 11.11
CA ASP A 120 2.96 -18.70 11.85
C ASP A 120 3.55 -17.56 10.97
N LYS A 121 3.49 -17.70 9.64
CA LYS A 121 4.07 -16.76 8.66
C LYS A 121 3.04 -15.80 8.08
N LEU A 122 1.79 -15.86 8.52
CA LEU A 122 0.68 -14.98 8.13
C LEU A 122 0.37 -15.05 6.62
N ARG A 123 0.46 -16.27 6.03
CA ARG A 123 0.17 -16.55 4.62
C ARG A 123 -0.43 -17.94 4.44
N GLY A 124 -1.17 -18.15 3.36
CA GLY A 124 -1.92 -19.37 3.13
C GLY A 124 -3.00 -19.56 4.19
N PHE A 125 -3.16 -20.77 4.73
CA PHE A 125 -4.03 -21.05 5.86
C PHE A 125 -3.18 -21.11 7.13
N TYR A 126 -3.33 -20.13 8.04
CA TYR A 126 -2.40 -19.90 9.13
C TYR A 126 -3.09 -19.72 10.50
N LEU A 127 -2.32 -19.80 11.58
CA LEU A 127 -2.79 -19.63 12.95
C LEU A 127 -2.55 -18.21 13.45
N SER A 128 -3.64 -17.48 13.75
CA SER A 128 -3.62 -16.21 14.48
C SER A 128 -3.97 -16.40 15.95
N LYS A 129 -3.44 -15.52 16.83
CA LYS A 129 -3.60 -15.65 18.29
C LYS A 129 -3.96 -14.29 18.91
N ALA A 130 -4.92 -14.29 19.82
CA ALA A 130 -5.26 -13.10 20.59
C ALA A 130 -5.81 -13.49 21.98
N ASN A 131 -5.26 -12.89 23.03
CA ASN A 131 -5.79 -13.01 24.40
C ASN A 131 -6.04 -14.45 24.85
N GLY A 132 -5.11 -15.37 24.54
CA GLY A 132 -5.20 -16.79 24.86
C GLY A 132 -6.11 -17.62 23.94
N ARG A 133 -6.74 -17.00 22.94
CA ARG A 133 -7.57 -17.66 21.90
C ARG A 133 -6.78 -17.89 20.63
N ARG A 134 -7.22 -18.85 19.82
CA ARG A 134 -6.62 -19.22 18.54
C ARG A 134 -7.66 -19.13 17.43
N TYR A 135 -7.19 -18.76 16.25
CA TYR A 135 -8.00 -18.58 15.04
C TYR A 135 -7.25 -19.21 13.88
N ALA A 136 -7.95 -19.95 13.02
CA ALA A 136 -7.42 -20.32 11.70
C ALA A 136 -7.98 -19.35 10.68
N VAL A 137 -7.11 -18.69 9.93
CA VAL A 137 -7.48 -17.64 8.98
C VAL A 137 -6.63 -17.74 7.70
N THR A 138 -7.10 -17.14 6.61
CA THR A 138 -6.39 -17.21 5.33
C THR A 138 -5.86 -15.85 4.88
N GLN A 139 -4.71 -15.89 4.20
CA GLN A 139 -4.17 -14.85 3.32
C GLN A 139 -3.59 -15.57 2.10
N MET A 140 -4.32 -15.58 0.99
CA MET A 140 -3.98 -16.36 -0.19
C MET A 140 -3.26 -15.54 -1.27
N GLU A 141 -3.44 -14.25 -1.31
CA GLU A 141 -2.78 -13.38 -2.27
C GLU A 141 -1.27 -13.21 -1.94
N ALA A 142 -0.44 -13.27 -2.96
CA ALA A 142 -0.77 -13.46 -4.38
C ALA A 142 -0.84 -14.95 -4.78
N THR A 143 0.02 -15.84 -4.24
CA THR A 143 0.24 -17.22 -4.70
C THR A 143 0.29 -18.21 -3.54
N ASP A 144 -0.48 -17.99 -2.49
CA ASP A 144 -0.45 -18.81 -1.27
C ASP A 144 -1.71 -19.67 -1.07
N ALA A 145 -2.68 -19.69 -2.02
CA ALA A 145 -3.78 -20.66 -2.00
C ALA A 145 -3.27 -22.11 -2.08
N ARG A 146 -2.17 -22.34 -2.80
CA ARG A 146 -1.45 -23.62 -2.89
C ARG A 146 -0.96 -24.19 -1.57
N ARG A 147 -0.92 -23.38 -0.49
CA ARG A 147 -0.55 -23.80 0.88
C ARG A 147 -1.75 -24.24 1.70
N ALA A 148 -2.96 -23.96 1.20
CA ALA A 148 -4.20 -24.41 1.81
C ALA A 148 -4.80 -25.60 1.08
N PHE A 149 -4.77 -25.60 -0.25
CA PHE A 149 -5.28 -26.68 -1.09
C PHE A 149 -4.56 -26.75 -2.44
N PRO A 150 -4.33 -27.96 -2.98
CA PRO A 150 -3.80 -28.14 -4.33
C PRO A 150 -4.69 -27.49 -5.38
N SER A 151 -4.15 -26.62 -6.26
CA SER A 151 -4.99 -25.80 -7.14
C SER A 151 -4.27 -25.27 -8.37
N TRP A 152 -5.04 -24.76 -9.33
CA TRP A 152 -4.54 -23.86 -10.38
C TRP A 152 -4.44 -22.45 -9.79
N ASP A 153 -3.36 -22.20 -9.06
CA ASP A 153 -3.16 -21.00 -8.28
C ASP A 153 -2.58 -19.84 -9.14
N GLU A 154 -3.32 -19.53 -10.21
CA GLU A 154 -3.08 -18.44 -11.12
C GLU A 154 -4.39 -17.66 -11.36
N PRO A 155 -4.37 -16.31 -11.45
CA PRO A 155 -5.59 -15.49 -11.54
C PRO A 155 -6.51 -15.85 -12.71
N ALA A 156 -5.94 -16.34 -13.81
CA ALA A 156 -6.67 -16.68 -15.03
C ALA A 156 -7.58 -17.92 -14.91
N TYR A 157 -7.35 -18.76 -13.89
CA TYR A 157 -8.12 -20.00 -13.72
C TYR A 157 -9.29 -19.83 -12.77
N LYS A 158 -10.27 -18.97 -13.13
CA LYS A 158 -11.50 -18.81 -12.35
C LYS A 158 -12.35 -20.06 -12.35
N ALA A 159 -12.79 -20.45 -11.16
CA ALA A 159 -13.73 -21.55 -10.92
C ALA A 159 -14.76 -21.17 -9.86
N SER A 160 -15.83 -21.96 -9.71
CA SER A 160 -16.75 -21.84 -8.56
C SER A 160 -16.26 -22.73 -7.41
N PHE A 161 -16.63 -22.37 -6.18
CA PHE A 161 -16.20 -23.08 -4.98
C PHE A 161 -17.39 -23.42 -4.10
N ASP A 162 -17.49 -24.69 -3.68
CA ASP A 162 -18.29 -25.15 -2.55
C ASP A 162 -17.33 -25.33 -1.37
N VAL A 163 -17.62 -24.70 -0.24
CA VAL A 163 -16.78 -24.77 0.96
C VAL A 163 -17.55 -25.39 2.11
N SER A 164 -16.90 -26.30 2.84
CA SER A 164 -17.41 -26.87 4.09
C SER A 164 -16.30 -26.89 5.14
N LEU A 165 -16.61 -26.47 6.37
CA LEU A 165 -15.68 -26.45 7.49
C LEU A 165 -16.21 -27.30 8.64
N MET A 166 -15.43 -28.30 9.09
CA MET A 166 -15.71 -29.04 10.33
C MET A 166 -14.85 -28.43 11.44
N ILE A 167 -15.51 -27.84 12.42
CA ILE A 167 -14.89 -27.02 13.46
C ILE A 167 -15.31 -27.44 14.85
N ASP A 168 -14.63 -26.94 15.88
CA ASP A 168 -14.94 -27.22 17.28
C ASP A 168 -16.24 -26.56 17.71
N THR A 169 -16.98 -27.23 18.59
CA THR A 169 -18.19 -26.66 19.21
C THR A 169 -17.82 -25.39 19.98
N GLY A 170 -18.46 -24.28 19.65
CA GLY A 170 -18.20 -22.95 20.23
C GLY A 170 -17.42 -22.01 19.30
N ASP A 171 -16.81 -22.54 18.24
CA ASP A 171 -16.24 -21.72 17.17
C ASP A 171 -17.29 -21.34 16.12
N THR A 172 -17.01 -20.29 15.38
CA THR A 172 -17.74 -19.80 14.23
C THR A 172 -16.90 -20.01 12.98
N ALA A 173 -17.54 -20.36 11.87
CA ALA A 173 -16.89 -20.39 10.55
C ALA A 173 -17.40 -19.26 9.66
N ILE A 174 -16.49 -18.64 8.90
CA ILE A 174 -16.80 -17.65 7.87
C ILE A 174 -16.07 -18.04 6.58
N SER A 175 -16.75 -17.90 5.44
CA SER A 175 -16.17 -18.12 4.11
C SER A 175 -16.80 -17.16 3.10
N ASN A 176 -16.44 -17.26 1.82
CA ASN A 176 -16.91 -16.40 0.73
C ASN A 176 -18.44 -16.44 0.57
N GLY A 177 -19.06 -17.62 0.58
CA GLY A 177 -20.51 -17.80 0.45
C GLY A 177 -21.28 -17.55 1.74
N ALA A 178 -22.60 -17.34 1.63
CA ALA A 178 -23.49 -17.34 2.79
C ALA A 178 -23.56 -18.74 3.42
N GLN A 179 -23.70 -18.81 4.75
CA GLN A 179 -23.91 -20.07 5.45
C GLN A 179 -25.26 -20.69 5.05
N LEU A 180 -25.23 -21.94 4.62
CA LEU A 180 -26.42 -22.71 4.25
C LEU A 180 -26.90 -23.61 5.38
N SER A 181 -25.97 -24.23 6.10
CA SER A 181 -26.28 -25.11 7.22
C SER A 181 -25.14 -25.13 8.24
N ASP A 182 -25.53 -25.46 9.47
CA ASP A 182 -24.64 -25.74 10.58
C ASP A 182 -25.24 -26.94 11.33
N THR A 183 -24.56 -28.07 11.27
CA THR A 183 -25.07 -29.34 11.78
C THR A 183 -24.03 -30.06 12.62
N PRO A 184 -24.42 -30.87 13.61
CA PRO A 184 -23.49 -31.72 14.35
C PRO A 184 -22.58 -32.51 13.39
N GLY A 185 -21.29 -32.47 13.65
CA GLY A 185 -20.29 -33.19 12.87
C GLY A 185 -20.25 -34.68 13.16
N PRO A 186 -19.56 -35.48 12.33
CA PRO A 186 -19.38 -36.91 12.58
C PRO A 186 -18.42 -37.22 13.76
N GLU A 187 -17.65 -36.24 14.19
CA GLU A 187 -16.70 -36.34 15.32
C GLU A 187 -17.31 -35.67 16.55
N ALA A 188 -17.14 -36.28 17.74
CA ALA A 188 -17.66 -35.74 18.98
C ALA A 188 -17.02 -34.37 19.28
N GLY A 189 -17.84 -33.39 19.70
CA GLY A 189 -17.40 -32.04 19.95
C GLY A 189 -17.13 -31.18 18.70
N LYS A 190 -17.50 -31.67 17.50
CA LYS A 190 -17.38 -30.93 16.24
C LYS A 190 -18.76 -30.69 15.60
N HIS A 191 -18.83 -29.64 14.81
CA HIS A 191 -19.97 -29.38 13.91
C HIS A 191 -19.48 -29.01 12.51
N THR A 192 -20.33 -29.14 11.52
CA THR A 192 -19.98 -28.88 10.12
C THR A 192 -20.83 -27.72 9.59
N VAL A 193 -20.13 -26.68 9.14
CA VAL A 193 -20.72 -25.50 8.51
C VAL A 193 -20.52 -25.63 7.01
N VAL A 194 -21.61 -25.48 6.24
CA VAL A 194 -21.62 -25.54 4.79
C VAL A 194 -22.01 -24.18 4.22
N PHE A 195 -21.30 -23.73 3.20
CA PHE A 195 -21.51 -22.44 2.57
C PHE A 195 -22.11 -22.55 1.17
N ALA A 196 -22.78 -21.51 0.75
CA ALA A 196 -23.33 -21.38 -0.60
C ALA A 196 -22.19 -21.35 -1.63
N ARG A 197 -22.44 -21.94 -2.79
CA ARG A 197 -21.52 -21.94 -3.94
C ARG A 197 -21.21 -20.51 -4.35
N THR A 198 -19.91 -20.23 -4.54
CA THR A 198 -19.46 -18.93 -5.03
C THR A 198 -19.75 -18.75 -6.52
N PRO A 199 -19.91 -17.52 -7.01
CA PRO A 199 -19.68 -17.22 -8.42
C PRO A 199 -18.25 -17.64 -8.83
N LYS A 200 -17.94 -17.59 -10.14
CA LYS A 200 -16.58 -17.86 -10.62
C LYS A 200 -15.63 -16.78 -10.12
N MET A 201 -14.59 -17.19 -9.41
CA MET A 201 -13.53 -16.33 -8.86
C MET A 201 -12.18 -17.03 -8.92
N SER A 202 -11.09 -16.27 -8.74
CA SER A 202 -9.73 -16.80 -8.69
C SER A 202 -9.43 -17.43 -7.31
N THR A 203 -8.45 -18.31 -7.24
CA THR A 203 -8.07 -19.04 -6.01
C THR A 203 -7.60 -18.14 -4.89
N TYR A 204 -6.89 -17.05 -5.21
CA TYR A 204 -6.35 -16.12 -4.22
C TYR A 204 -7.44 -15.39 -3.42
N LEU A 205 -8.69 -15.40 -3.89
CA LEU A 205 -9.86 -14.79 -3.23
C LEU A 205 -10.59 -15.72 -2.26
N VAL A 206 -10.17 -16.98 -2.14
CA VAL A 206 -10.81 -17.95 -1.21
C VAL A 206 -10.51 -17.56 0.23
N ALA A 207 -11.57 -17.50 1.05
CA ALA A 207 -11.47 -17.19 2.47
C ALA A 207 -11.96 -18.36 3.33
N LEU A 208 -11.15 -18.69 4.34
CA LEU A 208 -11.48 -19.68 5.38
C LEU A 208 -11.12 -19.06 6.73
N LEU A 209 -12.12 -18.86 7.60
CA LEU A 209 -11.91 -18.25 8.91
C LEU A 209 -12.64 -19.08 9.97
N VAL A 210 -11.94 -19.45 11.03
CA VAL A 210 -12.48 -20.25 12.14
C VAL A 210 -12.00 -19.66 13.47
N GLY A 211 -12.93 -19.51 14.41
CA GLY A 211 -12.70 -19.03 15.77
C GLY A 211 -13.96 -18.45 16.39
N ASP A 212 -13.87 -17.88 17.57
CA ASP A 212 -15.02 -17.33 18.32
C ASP A 212 -15.43 -15.91 17.86
N PHE A 213 -15.53 -15.68 16.56
CA PHE A 213 -15.89 -14.37 16.02
C PHE A 213 -17.27 -13.89 16.45
N ALA A 214 -17.35 -12.60 16.86
CA ALA A 214 -18.59 -11.91 17.16
C ALA A 214 -18.85 -10.80 16.14
N CYS A 215 -20.04 -10.77 15.54
CA CYS A 215 -20.38 -9.88 14.43
C CYS A 215 -21.46 -8.86 14.82
N ARG A 216 -21.40 -7.69 14.16
CA ARG A 216 -22.50 -6.71 14.08
C ARG A 216 -23.06 -6.76 12.67
N GLU A 217 -24.39 -6.74 12.56
CA GLU A 217 -25.10 -6.98 11.31
C GLU A 217 -25.80 -5.71 10.79
N GLY A 218 -25.94 -5.63 9.48
CA GLY A 218 -26.65 -4.59 8.76
C GLY A 218 -26.94 -5.03 7.33
N SER A 219 -27.41 -4.10 6.51
CA SER A 219 -27.65 -4.38 5.08
C SER A 219 -27.62 -3.10 4.25
N SER A 220 -27.27 -3.22 2.98
CA SER A 220 -27.34 -2.15 1.99
C SER A 220 -27.96 -2.68 0.70
N GLU A 221 -29.08 -2.08 0.26
CA GLU A 221 -29.82 -2.42 -0.97
C GLU A 221 -30.10 -3.93 -1.16
N GLY A 222 -30.36 -4.63 -0.05
CA GLY A 222 -30.62 -6.07 -0.05
C GLY A 222 -29.36 -6.94 0.10
N THR A 223 -28.16 -6.38 0.13
CA THR A 223 -26.94 -7.10 0.45
C THR A 223 -26.76 -7.16 1.97
N PRO A 224 -26.76 -8.35 2.59
CA PRO A 224 -26.43 -8.51 4.00
C PRO A 224 -24.96 -8.15 4.25
N ILE A 225 -24.70 -7.40 5.32
CA ILE A 225 -23.35 -6.97 5.70
C ILE A 225 -23.11 -7.33 7.16
N ARG A 226 -21.95 -7.95 7.46
CA ARG A 226 -21.51 -8.19 8.84
C ARG A 226 -20.12 -7.63 9.02
N VAL A 227 -19.88 -6.98 10.18
CA VAL A 227 -18.53 -6.62 10.60
C VAL A 227 -18.19 -7.43 11.84
N CYS A 228 -17.14 -8.26 11.74
CA CYS A 228 -16.78 -9.26 12.71
C CYS A 228 -15.43 -8.96 13.37
N SER A 229 -15.30 -9.33 14.63
CA SER A 229 -14.08 -9.17 15.43
C SER A 229 -13.94 -10.31 16.43
N THR A 230 -12.84 -10.35 17.16
CA THR A 230 -12.82 -11.08 18.43
C THR A 230 -13.88 -10.51 19.38
N PRO A 231 -14.52 -11.31 20.26
CA PRO A 231 -15.68 -10.87 21.06
C PRO A 231 -15.44 -9.61 21.89
N ASP A 232 -14.22 -9.44 22.40
CA ASP A 232 -13.79 -8.31 23.21
C ASP A 232 -13.66 -6.97 22.47
N LYS A 233 -13.77 -6.97 21.11
CA LYS A 233 -13.68 -5.77 20.25
C LYS A 233 -14.95 -5.50 19.43
N ARG A 234 -16.02 -6.28 19.66
CA ARG A 234 -17.27 -6.15 18.88
C ARG A 234 -17.85 -4.73 18.89
N GLU A 235 -17.70 -4.00 19.99
CA GLU A 235 -18.21 -2.63 20.09
C GLU A 235 -17.46 -1.61 19.23
N LEU A 236 -16.24 -1.93 18.74
CA LEU A 236 -15.45 -1.09 17.86
C LEU A 236 -15.82 -1.22 16.37
N THR A 237 -16.74 -2.14 16.01
CA THR A 237 -17.10 -2.44 14.61
C THR A 237 -18.18 -1.53 14.03
N GLY A 238 -18.82 -0.68 14.85
CA GLY A 238 -19.98 0.11 14.44
C GLY A 238 -19.72 1.08 13.31
N PHE A 239 -18.59 1.79 13.35
CA PHE A 239 -18.20 2.76 12.31
C PHE A 239 -17.93 2.07 10.96
N ALA A 240 -17.24 0.94 10.97
CA ALA A 240 -16.96 0.18 9.75
C ALA A 240 -18.27 -0.33 9.10
N LEU A 241 -19.26 -0.76 9.89
CA LEU A 241 -20.56 -1.16 9.38
C LEU A 241 -21.29 0.02 8.72
N GLU A 242 -21.32 1.18 9.38
CA GLU A 242 -21.92 2.39 8.81
C GLU A 242 -21.27 2.76 7.48
N ALA A 243 -19.94 2.80 7.42
CA ALA A 243 -19.17 3.10 6.22
C ALA A 243 -19.47 2.10 5.09
N ALA A 244 -19.45 0.79 5.38
CA ALA A 244 -19.74 -0.25 4.39
C ALA A 244 -21.13 -0.12 3.77
N ILE A 245 -22.16 0.20 4.57
CA ILE A 245 -23.54 0.42 4.09
C ILE A 245 -23.58 1.54 3.04
N HIS A 246 -22.92 2.66 3.31
CA HIS A 246 -22.81 3.79 2.38
C HIS A 246 -22.03 3.43 1.12
N GLN A 247 -20.88 2.77 1.28
CA GLN A 247 -19.98 2.46 0.18
C GLN A 247 -20.56 1.44 -0.80
N ILE A 248 -21.23 0.39 -0.32
CA ILE A 248 -21.95 -0.56 -1.19
C ILE A 248 -23.02 0.17 -2.03
N LYS A 249 -23.80 1.06 -1.43
CA LYS A 249 -24.77 1.85 -2.18
C LYS A 249 -24.08 2.73 -3.23
N PHE A 250 -23.03 3.44 -2.84
CA PHE A 250 -22.28 4.30 -3.75
C PHE A 250 -21.75 3.50 -4.97
N TYR A 251 -21.13 2.34 -4.75
CA TYR A 251 -20.56 1.53 -5.83
C TYR A 251 -21.64 0.91 -6.71
N ASN A 252 -22.74 0.42 -6.16
CA ASN A 252 -23.88 -0.04 -6.93
C ASN A 252 -24.38 1.04 -7.89
N ASP A 253 -24.54 2.27 -7.39
CA ASP A 253 -25.00 3.41 -8.18
C ASP A 253 -23.93 3.87 -9.20
N TYR A 254 -22.67 3.91 -8.79
CA TYR A 254 -21.57 4.39 -9.63
C TYR A 254 -21.31 3.46 -10.83
N PHE A 255 -21.23 2.15 -10.59
CA PHE A 255 -20.97 1.18 -11.65
C PHE A 255 -22.23 0.78 -12.43
N GLY A 256 -23.40 0.95 -11.86
CA GLY A 256 -24.65 0.43 -12.41
C GLY A 256 -24.72 -1.11 -12.36
N ILE A 257 -23.89 -1.73 -11.55
CA ILE A 257 -23.80 -3.18 -11.34
C ILE A 257 -23.94 -3.43 -9.84
N LYS A 258 -24.97 -4.19 -9.45
CA LYS A 258 -25.17 -4.54 -8.04
C LYS A 258 -24.02 -5.39 -7.51
N TYR A 259 -23.79 -5.31 -6.20
CA TYR A 259 -22.80 -6.11 -5.49
C TYR A 259 -22.88 -7.60 -5.88
N PRO A 260 -21.76 -8.21 -6.37
CA PRO A 260 -21.85 -9.47 -7.11
C PRO A 260 -21.80 -10.75 -6.27
N PHE A 261 -21.50 -10.69 -4.94
CA PHE A 261 -21.19 -11.88 -4.14
C PHE A 261 -22.25 -12.24 -3.08
N GLY A 262 -23.43 -11.65 -3.14
CA GLY A 262 -24.62 -12.03 -2.36
C GLY A 262 -24.60 -11.59 -0.89
N LYS A 263 -23.47 -11.61 -0.20
CA LYS A 263 -23.28 -11.09 1.16
C LYS A 263 -21.88 -10.49 1.30
N LEU A 264 -21.68 -9.63 2.30
CA LEU A 264 -20.36 -9.07 2.63
C LEU A 264 -20.06 -9.24 4.11
N ASP A 265 -19.05 -10.04 4.44
CA ASP A 265 -18.45 -10.07 5.76
C ASP A 265 -17.14 -9.25 5.73
N ILE A 266 -16.88 -8.49 6.79
CA ILE A 266 -15.69 -7.66 6.99
C ILE A 266 -15.11 -8.06 8.34
N ILE A 267 -13.92 -8.63 8.36
CA ILE A 267 -13.41 -9.36 9.52
C ILE A 267 -12.07 -8.77 9.97
N GLY A 268 -12.02 -8.26 11.20
CA GLY A 268 -10.78 -7.84 11.85
C GLY A 268 -10.00 -9.02 12.40
N ILE A 269 -8.77 -9.21 11.89
CA ILE A 269 -7.89 -10.33 12.26
C ILE A 269 -6.78 -9.82 13.21
N PRO A 270 -6.53 -10.50 14.32
CA PRO A 270 -5.51 -10.10 15.28
C PRO A 270 -4.10 -10.06 14.68
N ASP A 271 -3.67 -11.12 14.01
CA ASP A 271 -2.39 -11.20 13.33
C ASP A 271 -2.60 -11.24 11.81
N PHE A 272 -2.29 -10.12 11.13
CA PHE A 272 -2.49 -9.94 9.71
C PHE A 272 -1.35 -9.12 9.09
N SER A 273 -0.65 -9.67 8.10
CA SER A 273 0.56 -9.05 7.54
C SER A 273 0.27 -7.84 6.66
N ALA A 274 -0.78 -7.91 5.84
CA ALA A 274 -1.22 -6.81 4.99
C ALA A 274 -2.03 -5.75 5.78
N GLY A 275 -2.51 -4.72 5.10
CA GLY A 275 -3.48 -3.76 5.63
C GLY A 275 -4.87 -4.37 5.68
N ALA A 276 -5.33 -4.86 4.53
CA ALA A 276 -6.56 -5.60 4.34
C ALA A 276 -6.41 -6.56 3.14
N MET A 277 -7.48 -7.29 2.82
CA MET A 277 -7.54 -8.23 1.70
C MET A 277 -8.98 -8.38 1.22
N GLU A 278 -9.18 -8.24 -0.07
CA GLU A 278 -10.45 -8.17 -0.76
C GLU A 278 -11.18 -9.51 -0.95
N ASN A 279 -10.86 -10.60 -0.26
CA ASN A 279 -11.50 -11.90 -0.49
C ASN A 279 -12.98 -11.76 -0.82
N ALA A 280 -13.41 -12.33 -1.94
CA ALA A 280 -14.76 -12.14 -2.47
C ALA A 280 -15.85 -12.45 -1.43
N GLY A 281 -16.62 -11.45 -1.04
CA GLY A 281 -17.66 -11.57 -0.01
C GLY A 281 -17.18 -11.74 1.44
N ALA A 282 -15.87 -11.77 1.72
CA ALA A 282 -15.30 -11.99 3.06
C ALA A 282 -13.99 -11.25 3.27
N ILE A 283 -14.04 -9.92 3.23
CA ILE A 283 -12.89 -9.01 3.33
C ILE A 283 -12.24 -9.12 4.71
N THR A 284 -10.91 -9.30 4.75
CA THR A 284 -10.16 -9.39 6.00
C THR A 284 -9.31 -8.15 6.24
N PHE A 285 -9.15 -7.76 7.50
CA PHE A 285 -8.48 -6.53 7.89
C PHE A 285 -7.50 -6.75 9.03
N ARG A 286 -6.42 -6.00 9.04
CA ARG A 286 -5.66 -5.72 10.25
C ARG A 286 -6.53 -4.88 11.19
N GLU A 287 -6.65 -5.27 12.44
CA GLU A 287 -7.55 -4.67 13.43
C GLU A 287 -7.46 -3.12 13.50
N GLN A 288 -6.26 -2.55 13.44
CA GLN A 288 -6.05 -1.10 13.51
C GLN A 288 -6.58 -0.31 12.31
N LEU A 289 -6.84 -0.99 11.18
CA LEU A 289 -7.38 -0.39 9.96
C LEU A 289 -8.89 -0.65 9.79
N LEU A 290 -9.53 -1.23 10.81
CA LEU A 290 -10.97 -1.52 10.79
C LEU A 290 -11.69 -0.95 12.03
N PHE A 291 -11.07 -1.03 13.19
CA PHE A 291 -11.76 -0.75 14.45
C PHE A 291 -11.64 0.72 14.85
N VAL A 292 -12.80 1.30 15.17
CA VAL A 292 -12.93 2.70 15.57
C VAL A 292 -13.61 2.77 16.94
N ASP A 293 -12.92 3.34 17.90
CA ASP A 293 -13.53 3.73 19.18
C ASP A 293 -14.35 5.02 18.96
N PRO A 294 -15.67 5.02 19.22
CA PRO A 294 -16.53 6.18 18.98
C PRO A 294 -16.08 7.44 19.73
N GLN A 295 -15.42 7.28 20.88
CA GLN A 295 -15.04 8.37 21.76
C GLN A 295 -13.57 8.78 21.64
N ARG A 296 -12.70 7.86 21.21
CA ARG A 296 -11.22 8.03 21.30
C ARG A 296 -10.50 7.99 19.96
N SER A 297 -11.16 7.55 18.88
CA SER A 297 -10.53 7.54 17.57
C SER A 297 -10.50 8.95 16.97
N SER A 298 -9.32 9.31 16.46
CA SER A 298 -9.11 10.57 15.73
C SER A 298 -9.87 10.59 14.39
N VAL A 299 -10.08 11.78 13.86
CA VAL A 299 -10.63 11.91 12.49
C VAL A 299 -9.70 11.30 11.47
N SER A 300 -8.39 11.41 11.63
CA SER A 300 -7.40 10.76 10.77
C SER A 300 -7.56 9.22 10.78
N ALA A 301 -7.74 8.59 11.95
CA ALA A 301 -7.98 7.16 12.04
C ALA A 301 -9.30 6.76 11.36
N ARG A 302 -10.38 7.53 11.56
CA ARG A 302 -11.67 7.29 10.89
C ARG A 302 -11.58 7.44 9.39
N LYS A 303 -10.86 8.46 8.88
CA LYS A 303 -10.58 8.62 7.45
C LYS A 303 -9.86 7.38 6.90
N THR A 304 -8.78 6.96 7.57
CA THR A 304 -8.01 5.77 7.16
C THR A 304 -8.89 4.53 7.10
N VAL A 305 -9.69 4.26 8.14
CA VAL A 305 -10.63 3.11 8.14
C VAL A 305 -11.63 3.22 7.00
N ALA A 306 -12.25 4.37 6.79
CA ALA A 306 -13.23 4.56 5.71
C ALA A 306 -12.59 4.42 4.32
N THR A 307 -11.37 4.91 4.13
CA THR A 307 -10.66 4.88 2.84
C THR A 307 -10.20 3.45 2.52
N VAL A 308 -9.54 2.76 3.47
CA VAL A 308 -9.11 1.37 3.25
C VAL A 308 -10.32 0.45 3.06
N LEU A 309 -11.40 0.63 3.83
CA LEU A 309 -12.62 -0.14 3.62
C LEU A 309 -13.25 0.12 2.24
N SER A 310 -13.20 1.37 1.78
CA SER A 310 -13.66 1.75 0.44
C SER A 310 -12.82 1.10 -0.66
N HIS A 311 -11.51 1.02 -0.46
CA HIS A 311 -10.57 0.30 -1.33
C HIS A 311 -10.96 -1.18 -1.47
N GLU A 312 -11.08 -1.89 -0.35
CA GLU A 312 -11.43 -3.31 -0.34
C GLU A 312 -12.82 -3.60 -0.92
N ILE A 313 -13.78 -2.72 -0.68
CA ILE A 313 -15.12 -2.87 -1.29
C ILE A 313 -15.07 -2.60 -2.80
N ALA A 314 -14.24 -1.67 -3.28
CA ALA A 314 -14.08 -1.42 -4.72
C ALA A 314 -13.51 -2.64 -5.46
N HIS A 315 -12.64 -3.39 -4.83
CA HIS A 315 -12.10 -4.64 -5.34
C HIS A 315 -13.17 -5.68 -5.66
N GLN A 316 -14.32 -5.66 -5.00
CA GLN A 316 -15.40 -6.60 -5.30
C GLN A 316 -15.88 -6.48 -6.77
N TRP A 317 -15.58 -5.34 -7.43
CA TRP A 317 -15.74 -5.16 -8.88
C TRP A 317 -14.41 -5.23 -9.63
N PHE A 318 -13.35 -4.55 -9.13
CA PHE A 318 -12.01 -4.53 -9.72
C PHE A 318 -11.08 -5.50 -8.99
N GLY A 319 -10.89 -6.70 -9.51
CA GLY A 319 -10.13 -7.78 -8.87
C GLY A 319 -10.98 -9.04 -8.75
N ASP A 320 -12.20 -8.91 -8.24
CA ASP A 320 -13.08 -10.06 -7.98
C ASP A 320 -14.01 -10.33 -9.13
N LEU A 321 -14.90 -9.40 -9.48
CA LEU A 321 -15.79 -9.55 -10.62
C LEU A 321 -15.01 -9.65 -11.92
N VAL A 322 -14.10 -8.68 -12.15
CA VAL A 322 -13.17 -8.67 -13.27
C VAL A 322 -11.75 -8.73 -12.73
N THR A 323 -11.02 -9.78 -13.04
CA THR A 323 -9.66 -10.03 -12.53
C THR A 323 -8.65 -9.92 -13.67
N MET A 324 -7.44 -9.42 -13.41
CA MET A 324 -6.34 -9.44 -14.38
C MET A 324 -6.06 -10.88 -14.86
N LYS A 325 -5.51 -11.01 -16.06
CA LYS A 325 -5.10 -12.32 -16.61
C LYS A 325 -3.83 -12.86 -15.96
N TRP A 326 -2.93 -11.97 -15.56
CA TRP A 326 -1.69 -12.29 -14.88
C TRP A 326 -1.22 -11.09 -14.02
N TRP A 327 -0.35 -11.33 -13.08
CA TRP A 327 0.15 -10.40 -12.09
C TRP A 327 0.92 -9.19 -12.65
N ASP A 328 1.37 -9.23 -13.91
CA ASP A 328 1.95 -8.06 -14.58
C ASP A 328 0.92 -6.93 -14.82
N ASP A 329 -0.36 -7.27 -14.83
CA ASP A 329 -1.49 -6.32 -14.89
C ASP A 329 -2.19 -6.15 -13.50
N ILE A 330 -1.49 -6.36 -12.35
CA ILE A 330 -2.05 -6.17 -11.00
C ILE A 330 -2.63 -4.76 -10.78
N TRP A 331 -2.14 -3.78 -11.51
CA TRP A 331 -2.64 -2.41 -11.50
C TRP A 331 -4.13 -2.29 -11.90
N LEU A 332 -4.68 -3.26 -12.62
CA LEU A 332 -6.12 -3.34 -12.94
C LEU A 332 -6.97 -3.62 -11.70
N ASN A 333 -6.40 -4.22 -10.68
CA ASN A 333 -7.03 -4.39 -9.36
C ASN A 333 -6.70 -3.18 -8.48
N GLU A 334 -5.44 -3.03 -8.09
CA GLU A 334 -4.98 -2.12 -7.06
C GLU A 334 -5.14 -0.64 -7.41
N GLY A 335 -4.71 -0.27 -8.60
CA GLY A 335 -4.80 1.12 -9.03
C GLY A 335 -6.24 1.60 -9.20
N PHE A 336 -7.16 0.70 -9.58
CA PHE A 336 -8.59 1.02 -9.66
C PHE A 336 -9.23 1.14 -8.29
N ALA A 337 -8.92 0.25 -7.37
CA ALA A 337 -9.41 0.35 -6.00
C ALA A 337 -8.90 1.64 -5.33
N THR A 338 -7.62 1.97 -5.50
CA THR A 338 -7.02 3.23 -5.01
C THR A 338 -7.64 4.47 -5.68
N TRP A 339 -7.98 4.40 -6.98
CA TRP A 339 -8.69 5.51 -7.63
C TRP A 339 -10.10 5.70 -7.08
N MET A 340 -10.80 4.63 -6.72
CA MET A 340 -12.18 4.66 -6.22
C MET A 340 -12.29 4.99 -4.73
N GLU A 341 -11.31 4.62 -3.91
CA GLU A 341 -11.39 4.68 -2.45
C GLU A 341 -11.78 6.06 -1.92
N SER A 342 -11.19 7.12 -2.49
CA SER A 342 -11.48 8.49 -2.08
C SER A 342 -12.84 9.00 -2.54
N LYS A 343 -13.39 8.49 -3.66
CA LYS A 343 -14.65 8.96 -4.24
C LYS A 343 -15.85 8.64 -3.34
N ALA A 344 -15.95 7.40 -2.87
CA ALA A 344 -17.05 6.98 -2.01
C ALA A 344 -17.01 7.69 -0.64
N VAL A 345 -15.81 7.92 -0.12
CA VAL A 345 -15.65 8.64 1.15
C VAL A 345 -15.91 10.14 0.99
N ALA A 346 -15.48 10.76 -0.11
CA ALA A 346 -15.75 12.17 -0.40
C ALA A 346 -17.25 12.46 -0.56
N GLU A 347 -18.01 11.53 -1.15
CA GLU A 347 -19.45 11.66 -1.27
C GLU A 347 -20.15 11.57 0.10
N TRP A 348 -19.73 10.62 0.94
CA TRP A 348 -20.29 10.41 2.27
C TRP A 348 -19.86 11.50 3.27
N ARG A 349 -18.58 11.89 3.23
CA ARG A 349 -17.98 12.81 4.20
C ARG A 349 -17.16 13.90 3.47
N PRO A 350 -17.83 14.85 2.77
CA PRO A 350 -17.14 15.93 2.04
C PRO A 350 -16.35 16.86 2.98
N ASP A 351 -16.71 16.93 4.25
CA ASP A 351 -16.01 17.67 5.29
C ASP A 351 -14.60 17.12 5.56
N TRP A 352 -14.32 15.86 5.21
CA TRP A 352 -13.02 15.24 5.44
C TRP A 352 -11.97 15.57 4.38
N GLN A 353 -12.37 16.08 3.22
CA GLN A 353 -11.44 16.50 2.15
C GLN A 353 -10.44 15.40 1.75
N VAL A 354 -10.88 14.14 1.67
CA VAL A 354 -10.03 12.98 1.38
C VAL A 354 -9.36 13.05 0.00
N GLU A 355 -9.86 13.88 -0.91
CA GLU A 355 -9.23 14.14 -2.20
C GLU A 355 -7.88 14.88 -2.05
N LEU A 356 -7.72 15.69 -1.00
CA LEU A 356 -6.46 16.33 -0.66
C LEU A 356 -5.45 15.31 -0.11
N ASP A 357 -5.92 14.34 0.68
CA ASP A 357 -5.11 13.23 1.15
C ASP A 357 -4.65 12.36 -0.04
N ALA A 358 -5.56 12.00 -0.97
CA ALA A 358 -5.24 11.25 -2.19
C ALA A 358 -4.21 11.95 -3.11
N ALA A 359 -4.27 13.30 -3.19
CA ALA A 359 -3.25 14.07 -3.90
C ALA A 359 -1.87 13.99 -3.21
N ASN A 360 -1.85 13.96 -1.87
CA ASN A 360 -0.62 13.77 -1.10
C ASN A 360 -0.06 12.35 -1.24
N ASP A 361 -0.90 11.33 -1.26
CA ASP A 361 -0.48 9.93 -1.35
C ASP A 361 0.18 9.61 -2.71
N THR A 362 -0.15 10.36 -3.77
CA THR A 362 0.56 10.32 -5.06
C THR A 362 2.09 10.53 -4.88
N GLN A 363 2.52 11.23 -3.81
CA GLN A 363 3.93 11.44 -3.52
C GLN A 363 4.68 10.15 -3.16
N ARG A 364 3.98 9.13 -2.69
CA ARG A 364 4.57 7.80 -2.48
C ARG A 364 5.04 7.21 -3.81
N ALA A 365 4.18 7.22 -4.82
CA ALA A 365 4.55 6.76 -6.16
C ALA A 365 5.68 7.59 -6.77
N ILE A 366 5.62 8.92 -6.63
CA ILE A 366 6.66 9.80 -7.15
C ILE A 366 8.02 9.48 -6.50
N THR A 367 8.07 9.22 -5.19
CA THR A 367 9.32 8.84 -4.49
C THR A 367 9.97 7.60 -5.10
N GLU A 368 9.19 6.61 -5.50
CA GLU A 368 9.68 5.39 -6.14
C GLU A 368 10.01 5.62 -7.63
N ASP A 369 9.19 6.40 -8.34
CA ASP A 369 9.25 6.56 -9.79
C ASP A 369 10.32 7.56 -10.27
N VAL A 370 10.82 8.42 -9.38
CA VAL A 370 11.94 9.33 -9.69
C VAL A 370 13.30 8.63 -9.71
N LEU A 371 13.38 7.40 -9.21
CA LEU A 371 14.59 6.60 -9.16
C LEU A 371 14.96 6.07 -10.56
N THR A 372 16.25 5.79 -10.77
CA THR A 372 16.69 5.13 -12.01
C THR A 372 16.28 3.67 -12.05
N SER A 373 16.14 3.05 -10.88
CA SER A 373 15.62 1.69 -10.67
C SER A 373 14.09 1.58 -10.71
N ALA A 374 13.39 2.68 -11.01
CA ALA A 374 11.94 2.69 -11.16
C ALA A 374 11.47 1.72 -12.25
N ARG A 375 10.36 1.03 -11.98
CA ARG A 375 9.70 0.13 -12.92
C ARG A 375 8.52 0.80 -13.63
N PRO A 376 8.12 0.36 -14.83
CA PRO A 376 6.83 0.73 -15.39
C PRO A 376 5.67 0.16 -14.54
N ILE A 377 4.46 0.69 -14.70
CA ILE A 377 3.27 0.15 -14.03
C ILE A 377 3.10 -1.32 -14.40
N ARG A 378 3.11 -1.64 -15.70
CA ARG A 378 3.14 -3.02 -16.17
C ARG A 378 4.59 -3.53 -16.16
N THR A 379 4.87 -4.46 -15.30
CA THR A 379 6.18 -5.10 -15.18
C THR A 379 6.03 -6.59 -15.29
N LYS A 380 6.77 -7.21 -16.22
CA LYS A 380 6.77 -8.67 -16.37
C LYS A 380 7.24 -9.34 -15.09
N VAL A 381 6.43 -10.24 -14.56
CA VAL A 381 6.72 -11.04 -13.36
C VAL A 381 6.51 -12.53 -13.67
N GLU A 382 7.39 -13.38 -13.17
CA GLU A 382 7.43 -14.80 -13.50
C GLU A 382 7.49 -15.72 -12.28
N THR A 383 7.91 -15.18 -11.11
CA THR A 383 8.04 -15.94 -9.86
C THR A 383 7.26 -15.30 -8.73
N PRO A 384 6.89 -16.03 -7.67
CA PRO A 384 6.20 -15.50 -6.49
C PRO A 384 6.93 -14.30 -5.85
N GLU A 385 8.26 -14.33 -5.80
CA GLU A 385 9.07 -13.25 -5.25
C GLU A 385 8.92 -11.97 -6.08
N GLN A 386 8.99 -12.07 -7.42
CA GLN A 386 8.79 -10.94 -8.32
C GLN A 386 7.36 -10.40 -8.25
N ILE A 387 6.35 -11.29 -8.09
CA ILE A 387 4.96 -10.90 -7.91
C ILE A 387 4.81 -10.09 -6.63
N ASN A 388 5.42 -10.51 -5.52
CA ASN A 388 5.35 -9.76 -4.26
C ASN A 388 5.99 -8.37 -4.35
N GLU A 389 7.00 -8.17 -5.21
CA GLU A 389 7.66 -6.86 -5.39
C GLU A 389 6.87 -5.85 -6.22
N VAL A 390 5.77 -6.22 -6.86
CA VAL A 390 4.94 -5.27 -7.64
C VAL A 390 3.77 -4.69 -6.86
N PHE A 391 3.60 -5.08 -5.59
CA PHE A 391 2.67 -4.44 -4.66
C PHE A 391 3.32 -3.21 -4.02
N ASP A 392 3.52 -2.16 -4.81
CA ASP A 392 4.23 -0.94 -4.44
C ASP A 392 3.47 0.33 -4.89
N GLY A 393 3.97 1.51 -4.57
CA GLY A 393 3.36 2.78 -4.94
C GLY A 393 3.12 2.98 -6.45
N ILE A 394 3.81 2.20 -7.28
CA ILE A 394 3.62 2.26 -8.73
C ILE A 394 2.33 1.55 -9.16
N ALA A 395 2.02 0.39 -8.59
CA ALA A 395 0.77 -0.31 -8.89
C ALA A 395 -0.46 0.42 -8.31
N TYR A 396 -0.34 1.00 -7.12
CA TYR A 396 -1.42 1.67 -6.39
C TYR A 396 -1.55 3.14 -6.79
N GLU A 397 -0.69 4.01 -6.27
CA GLU A 397 -0.86 5.46 -6.30
C GLU A 397 -0.53 6.08 -7.68
N LYS A 398 0.51 5.58 -8.39
CA LYS A 398 0.77 6.06 -9.78
C LYS A 398 -0.39 5.73 -10.69
N THR A 399 -0.88 4.50 -10.64
CA THR A 399 -2.02 4.08 -11.46
C THR A 399 -3.26 4.90 -11.15
N ALA A 400 -3.61 5.08 -9.86
CA ALA A 400 -4.74 5.91 -9.47
C ALA A 400 -4.60 7.36 -9.94
N ALA A 401 -3.39 7.94 -9.89
CA ALA A 401 -3.12 9.29 -10.39
C ALA A 401 -3.28 9.37 -11.91
N VAL A 402 -2.82 8.36 -12.65
CA VAL A 402 -3.02 8.28 -14.12
C VAL A 402 -4.51 8.19 -14.45
N LEU A 403 -5.28 7.38 -13.72
CA LEU A 403 -6.73 7.27 -13.91
C LEU A 403 -7.44 8.61 -13.63
N ARG A 404 -7.09 9.30 -12.52
CA ARG A 404 -7.61 10.64 -12.20
C ARG A 404 -7.30 11.67 -13.30
N MET A 405 -6.09 11.64 -13.85
CA MET A 405 -5.66 12.53 -14.92
C MET A 405 -6.46 12.30 -16.22
N VAL A 406 -6.66 11.04 -16.60
CA VAL A 406 -7.45 10.68 -17.78
C VAL A 406 -8.94 11.01 -17.58
N GLU A 407 -9.50 10.72 -16.39
CA GLU A 407 -10.87 11.09 -16.01
C GLU A 407 -11.08 12.61 -16.11
N ALA A 408 -10.13 13.42 -15.63
CA ALA A 408 -10.20 14.87 -15.72
C ALA A 408 -10.22 15.38 -17.18
N TYR A 409 -9.53 14.68 -18.06
CA TYR A 409 -9.46 15.01 -19.49
C TYR A 409 -10.75 14.66 -20.25
N VAL A 410 -11.27 13.44 -20.07
CA VAL A 410 -12.45 12.98 -20.82
C VAL A 410 -13.77 13.41 -20.18
N GLY A 411 -13.72 13.84 -18.93
CA GLY A 411 -14.88 14.15 -18.10
C GLY A 411 -15.42 12.95 -17.33
N PRO A 412 -15.92 13.18 -16.10
CA PRO A 412 -16.30 12.11 -15.17
C PRO A 412 -17.42 11.21 -15.70
N ASP A 413 -18.42 11.76 -16.42
CA ASP A 413 -19.54 10.96 -16.94
C ASP A 413 -19.11 10.03 -18.07
N ALA A 414 -18.27 10.50 -19.00
CA ALA A 414 -17.75 9.66 -20.08
C ALA A 414 -16.82 8.57 -19.54
N PHE A 415 -15.98 8.92 -18.56
CA PHE A 415 -15.09 7.96 -17.91
C PHE A 415 -15.89 6.88 -17.15
N ARG A 416 -16.88 7.28 -16.34
CA ARG A 416 -17.79 6.36 -15.63
C ARG A 416 -18.51 5.40 -16.57
N LYS A 417 -19.02 5.87 -17.73
CA LYS A 417 -19.67 5.01 -18.76
C LYS A 417 -18.67 3.98 -19.30
N GLY A 418 -17.44 4.37 -19.55
CA GLY A 418 -16.38 3.46 -20.00
C GLY A 418 -16.08 2.37 -18.96
N ILE A 419 -15.95 2.75 -17.70
CA ILE A 419 -15.76 1.83 -16.59
C ILE A 419 -16.92 0.84 -16.46
N SER A 420 -18.16 1.33 -16.44
CA SER A 420 -19.37 0.49 -16.36
C SER A 420 -19.45 -0.52 -17.51
N SER A 421 -19.10 -0.07 -18.73
CA SER A 421 -19.03 -0.94 -19.92
C SER A 421 -17.95 -2.02 -19.80
N TYR A 422 -16.75 -1.66 -19.33
CA TYR A 422 -15.66 -2.61 -19.09
C TYR A 422 -16.05 -3.69 -18.08
N LEU A 423 -16.55 -3.28 -16.92
CA LEU A 423 -16.96 -4.21 -15.85
C LEU A 423 -18.08 -5.15 -16.32
N SER A 424 -19.08 -4.63 -17.04
CA SER A 424 -20.17 -5.45 -17.56
C SER A 424 -19.70 -6.45 -18.62
N LYS A 425 -18.80 -6.03 -19.52
CA LYS A 425 -18.28 -6.86 -20.60
C LYS A 425 -17.44 -8.02 -20.11
N PHE A 426 -16.66 -7.83 -19.04
CA PHE A 426 -15.74 -8.82 -18.48
C PHE A 426 -16.21 -9.44 -17.17
N ALA A 427 -17.46 -9.21 -16.74
CA ALA A 427 -18.01 -9.78 -15.51
C ALA A 427 -17.75 -11.28 -15.38
N TYR A 428 -17.24 -11.70 -14.22
CA TYR A 428 -16.83 -13.08 -13.89
C TYR A 428 -15.74 -13.67 -14.80
N ARG A 429 -14.98 -12.81 -15.48
CA ARG A 429 -13.89 -13.20 -16.39
C ARG A 429 -12.60 -12.45 -16.07
N ASN A 430 -11.57 -12.73 -16.84
CA ASN A 430 -10.28 -12.06 -16.75
C ASN A 430 -10.11 -11.06 -17.90
N ALA A 431 -9.41 -9.96 -17.64
CA ALA A 431 -9.09 -8.93 -18.60
C ALA A 431 -7.59 -8.58 -18.55
N SER A 432 -7.06 -8.02 -19.64
CA SER A 432 -5.75 -7.41 -19.72
C SER A 432 -5.85 -5.89 -19.80
N GLY A 433 -4.72 -5.20 -19.69
CA GLY A 433 -4.66 -3.75 -19.93
C GLY A 433 -5.19 -3.38 -21.30
N GLU A 434 -4.91 -4.18 -22.35
CA GLU A 434 -5.44 -3.98 -23.70
C GLU A 434 -6.96 -4.06 -23.76
N ASP A 435 -7.55 -4.99 -23.04
CA ASP A 435 -9.01 -5.14 -22.94
C ASP A 435 -9.64 -3.87 -22.32
N PHE A 436 -8.99 -3.32 -21.27
CA PHE A 436 -9.45 -2.12 -20.59
C PHE A 436 -9.38 -0.87 -21.47
N TRP A 437 -8.19 -0.48 -21.94
CA TRP A 437 -8.07 0.79 -22.66
C TRP A 437 -8.73 0.77 -24.06
N SER A 438 -8.83 -0.39 -24.71
CA SER A 438 -9.60 -0.53 -25.93
C SER A 438 -11.09 -0.26 -25.70
N GLU A 439 -11.64 -0.76 -24.58
CA GLU A 439 -13.04 -0.50 -24.23
C GLU A 439 -13.26 0.98 -23.87
N MET A 440 -12.34 1.60 -23.13
CA MET A 440 -12.39 3.01 -22.80
C MET A 440 -12.32 3.90 -24.05
N THR A 441 -11.42 3.61 -24.99
CA THR A 441 -11.30 4.31 -26.28
C THR A 441 -12.60 4.20 -27.08
N ARG A 442 -13.17 2.99 -27.14
CA ARG A 442 -14.43 2.74 -27.86
C ARG A 442 -15.61 3.54 -27.27
N VAL A 443 -15.73 3.61 -25.95
CA VAL A 443 -16.87 4.28 -25.29
C VAL A 443 -16.72 5.79 -25.30
N THR A 444 -15.51 6.31 -25.05
CA THR A 444 -15.26 7.76 -24.95
C THR A 444 -15.03 8.44 -26.29
N GLY A 445 -14.65 7.68 -27.33
CA GLY A 445 -14.22 8.24 -28.62
C GLY A 445 -12.90 9.02 -28.56
N GLN A 446 -12.17 8.94 -27.44
CA GLN A 446 -10.89 9.60 -27.21
C GLN A 446 -9.74 8.59 -27.30
N PRO A 447 -8.52 8.98 -27.65
CA PRO A 447 -7.37 8.06 -27.79
C PRO A 447 -6.78 7.66 -26.43
N ILE A 448 -7.61 7.06 -25.58
CA ILE A 448 -7.26 6.67 -24.21
C ILE A 448 -6.17 5.60 -24.19
N ASP A 449 -6.21 4.69 -25.16
CA ASP A 449 -5.20 3.66 -25.38
C ASP A 449 -3.78 4.24 -25.50
N ARG A 450 -3.60 5.32 -26.26
CA ARG A 450 -2.29 5.97 -26.42
C ARG A 450 -1.80 6.62 -25.12
N MET A 451 -2.71 7.28 -24.41
CA MET A 451 -2.39 8.00 -23.16
C MET A 451 -2.00 7.02 -22.05
N ILE A 452 -2.88 6.05 -21.76
CA ILE A 452 -2.65 5.09 -20.66
C ILE A 452 -1.42 4.23 -20.96
N ARG A 453 -1.31 3.67 -22.18
CA ARG A 453 -0.17 2.86 -22.58
C ARG A 453 1.16 3.59 -22.42
N SER A 454 1.20 4.88 -22.78
CA SER A 454 2.41 5.70 -22.63
C SER A 454 2.91 5.78 -21.19
N LEU A 455 2.01 5.79 -20.21
CA LEU A 455 2.34 5.91 -18.80
C LEU A 455 2.48 4.53 -18.10
N VAL A 456 1.74 3.52 -18.58
CA VAL A 456 1.76 2.16 -18.04
C VAL A 456 3.02 1.40 -18.45
N ASP A 457 3.49 1.57 -19.68
CA ASP A 457 4.62 0.82 -20.25
C ASP A 457 5.98 1.54 -20.04
N GLN A 458 5.98 2.75 -19.45
CA GLN A 458 7.21 3.51 -19.21
C GLN A 458 7.37 3.90 -17.74
N PRO A 459 8.58 3.69 -17.15
CA PRO A 459 8.91 4.19 -15.82
C PRO A 459 9.25 5.67 -15.83
N GLY A 460 9.16 6.30 -14.67
CA GLY A 460 9.62 7.66 -14.45
C GLY A 460 8.50 8.68 -14.46
N VAL A 461 8.81 9.86 -13.91
CA VAL A 461 7.89 10.99 -13.77
C VAL A 461 8.21 12.04 -14.82
N PRO A 462 7.23 12.48 -15.64
CA PRO A 462 7.43 13.62 -16.54
C PRO A 462 7.67 14.91 -15.75
N VAL A 463 8.60 15.75 -16.23
CA VAL A 463 8.72 17.16 -15.82
C VAL A 463 8.26 18.03 -16.98
N LEU A 464 7.36 18.96 -16.70
CA LEU A 464 6.96 19.98 -17.65
C LEU A 464 7.58 21.33 -17.27
N THR A 465 8.37 21.89 -18.18
CA THR A 465 8.88 23.27 -18.10
C THR A 465 8.02 24.15 -19.00
N PHE A 466 7.61 25.31 -18.47
CA PHE A 466 6.69 26.24 -19.14
C PHE A 466 7.39 27.56 -19.40
N GLU A 467 7.36 28.00 -20.67
CA GLU A 467 7.91 29.30 -21.09
C GLU A 467 6.86 30.07 -21.90
N GLU A 468 6.43 31.22 -21.38
CA GLU A 468 5.48 32.09 -22.10
C GLU A 468 6.19 32.81 -23.27
N ARG A 469 5.81 32.53 -24.50
CA ARG A 469 6.38 33.14 -25.71
C ARG A 469 5.70 34.47 -26.05
N SER A 470 4.40 34.55 -25.93
CA SER A 470 3.63 35.74 -26.27
C SER A 470 2.25 35.77 -25.64
N CYS A 471 1.72 36.97 -25.44
CA CYS A 471 0.33 37.19 -25.06
C CYS A 471 -0.26 38.21 -26.03
N ILE A 472 -1.02 37.77 -27.00
CA ILE A 472 -1.59 38.63 -28.06
C ILE A 472 -3.11 38.43 -28.08
N GLY A 473 -3.87 39.55 -27.97
CA GLY A 473 -5.32 39.52 -28.07
C GLY A 473 -6.03 38.62 -27.04
N ASN A 474 -5.49 38.54 -25.81
CA ASN A 474 -5.99 37.71 -24.71
C ASN A 474 -5.71 36.19 -24.85
N ALA A 475 -4.83 35.77 -25.75
CA ALA A 475 -4.35 34.40 -25.88
C ALA A 475 -2.83 34.32 -25.66
N SER A 476 -2.38 33.49 -24.74
CA SER A 476 -0.96 33.15 -24.53
C SER A 476 -0.56 31.98 -25.41
N GLU A 477 0.61 32.07 -26.04
CA GLU A 477 1.35 30.94 -26.55
C GLU A 477 2.43 30.53 -25.53
N ILE A 478 2.32 29.30 -25.04
CA ILE A 478 3.21 28.76 -24.01
C ILE A 478 3.97 27.60 -24.64
N GLU A 479 5.28 27.70 -24.61
CA GLU A 479 6.13 26.59 -24.97
C GLU A 479 6.19 25.63 -23.77
N VAL A 480 5.84 24.37 -24.01
CA VAL A 480 5.90 23.28 -23.03
C VAL A 480 6.96 22.30 -23.50
N THR A 481 7.95 22.09 -22.65
CA THR A 481 8.99 21.08 -22.84
C THR A 481 8.79 19.98 -21.82
N GLN A 482 8.75 18.69 -22.25
CA GLN A 482 8.73 17.54 -21.35
C GLN A 482 10.08 16.83 -21.31
N SER A 483 10.45 16.35 -20.13
CA SER A 483 11.62 15.50 -19.90
C SER A 483 11.34 14.54 -18.76
N ARG A 484 12.14 13.47 -18.60
CA ARG A 484 12.09 12.63 -17.42
C ARG A 484 12.73 13.35 -16.23
N PHE A 485 12.05 13.37 -15.10
CA PHE A 485 12.65 13.82 -13.86
C PHE A 485 13.74 12.83 -13.39
N ARG A 486 14.86 13.38 -12.89
CA ARG A 486 15.97 12.62 -12.35
C ARG A 486 16.51 13.33 -11.10
N LEU A 487 16.74 12.55 -10.06
CA LEU A 487 17.29 13.07 -8.79
C LEU A 487 18.75 13.58 -8.93
N ASP A 488 19.51 13.07 -9.90
CA ASP A 488 20.86 13.57 -10.20
C ASP A 488 20.85 14.89 -10.98
N GLY A 489 19.69 15.41 -11.36
CA GLY A 489 19.53 16.66 -12.12
C GLY A 489 19.96 16.57 -13.57
N ASP A 490 20.40 15.41 -14.07
CA ASP A 490 20.82 15.22 -15.46
C ASP A 490 19.60 15.08 -16.37
N ARG A 491 19.30 16.13 -17.14
CA ARG A 491 18.23 16.16 -18.14
C ARG A 491 18.74 15.80 -19.55
N SER A 492 20.04 15.53 -19.74
CA SER A 492 20.64 15.19 -21.03
C SER A 492 20.58 13.70 -21.38
N ALA A 493 20.17 12.85 -20.44
CA ALA A 493 20.01 11.41 -20.66
C ALA A 493 18.99 11.13 -21.78
N THR A 494 18.98 9.90 -22.29
CA THR A 494 18.13 9.44 -23.41
C THR A 494 16.74 10.07 -23.37
N PRO A 495 16.30 10.79 -24.41
CA PRO A 495 14.99 11.44 -24.44
C PRO A 495 13.88 10.43 -24.24
N GLN A 496 13.05 10.63 -23.20
CA GLN A 496 11.86 9.87 -22.94
C GLN A 496 10.66 10.80 -23.07
N THR A 497 9.67 10.38 -23.84
CA THR A 497 8.47 11.17 -24.13
C THR A 497 7.24 10.36 -23.81
N TRP A 498 6.29 10.99 -23.13
CA TRP A 498 4.99 10.42 -22.84
C TRP A 498 3.90 11.15 -23.63
N THR A 499 2.77 10.49 -23.77
CA THR A 499 1.53 11.08 -24.29
C THR A 499 0.53 11.14 -23.16
N PHE A 500 0.20 12.33 -22.67
CA PHE A 500 -0.75 12.51 -21.56
C PHE A 500 -1.41 13.89 -21.61
N PRO A 501 -2.58 14.08 -20.96
CA PRO A 501 -3.22 15.37 -20.87
C PRO A 501 -2.57 16.21 -19.75
N ALA A 502 -2.17 17.43 -20.08
CA ALA A 502 -1.79 18.44 -19.11
C ALA A 502 -2.89 19.50 -19.01
N CYS A 503 -3.32 19.83 -17.78
CA CYS A 503 -4.40 20.76 -17.53
C CYS A 503 -3.87 22.04 -16.89
N PHE A 504 -4.06 23.16 -17.55
CA PHE A 504 -3.61 24.50 -17.13
C PHE A 504 -4.78 25.28 -16.55
N LYS A 505 -4.56 25.97 -15.44
CA LYS A 505 -5.53 26.89 -14.90
C LYS A 505 -5.24 28.28 -15.42
N THR A 506 -6.24 28.89 -16.04
CA THR A 506 -6.15 30.23 -16.62
C THR A 506 -6.53 31.31 -15.60
N ASN A 507 -6.34 32.59 -15.97
CA ASN A 507 -6.58 33.73 -15.08
C ASN A 507 -8.05 33.91 -14.67
N ASP A 508 -9.01 33.32 -15.40
CA ASP A 508 -10.43 33.29 -15.05
C ASP A 508 -10.79 32.12 -14.08
N GLY A 509 -9.79 31.34 -13.66
CA GLY A 509 -9.94 30.19 -12.77
C GLY A 509 -10.40 28.89 -13.42
N LYS A 510 -10.60 28.89 -14.75
CA LYS A 510 -10.99 27.68 -15.50
C LYS A 510 -9.78 26.82 -15.83
N ALA A 511 -9.99 25.50 -15.85
CA ALA A 511 -9.00 24.55 -16.34
C ALA A 511 -9.17 24.32 -17.85
N SER A 512 -8.04 24.29 -18.58
CA SER A 512 -7.97 23.91 -19.98
C SER A 512 -6.96 22.78 -20.14
N CYS A 513 -7.37 21.64 -20.68
CA CYS A 513 -6.51 20.47 -20.84
C CYS A 513 -6.10 20.29 -22.29
N GLN A 514 -4.81 19.98 -22.51
CA GLN A 514 -4.24 19.70 -23.82
C GLN A 514 -3.36 18.46 -23.74
N VAL A 515 -3.35 17.66 -24.81
CA VAL A 515 -2.47 16.48 -24.87
C VAL A 515 -1.04 16.94 -25.17
N ILE A 516 -0.11 16.52 -24.32
CA ILE A 516 1.32 16.68 -24.51
C ILE A 516 1.84 15.35 -25.04
N ASP A 517 2.38 15.35 -26.28
CA ASP A 517 2.85 14.13 -26.95
C ASP A 517 4.20 14.29 -27.67
N ARG A 518 4.84 15.47 -27.52
CA ARG A 518 6.15 15.78 -28.11
C ARG A 518 7.11 16.27 -27.06
N PRO A 519 8.43 16.11 -27.25
CA PRO A 519 9.44 16.65 -26.35
C PRO A 519 9.28 18.16 -26.12
N GLN A 520 8.84 18.89 -27.14
CA GLN A 520 8.58 20.32 -27.10
C GLN A 520 7.38 20.65 -27.98
N GLN A 521 6.42 21.40 -27.48
CA GLN A 521 5.26 21.87 -28.22
C GLN A 521 4.73 23.21 -27.71
N VAL A 522 4.03 23.94 -28.55
CA VAL A 522 3.35 25.18 -28.16
C VAL A 522 1.89 24.84 -27.84
N VAL A 523 1.45 25.25 -26.65
CA VAL A 523 0.05 25.18 -26.21
C VAL A 523 -0.53 26.59 -26.13
N LYS A 524 -1.85 26.70 -26.36
CA LYS A 524 -2.57 27.97 -26.29
C LYS A 524 -3.43 28.02 -25.05
N ALA A 525 -3.33 29.10 -24.29
CA ALA A 525 -4.17 29.37 -23.13
C ALA A 525 -4.90 30.71 -23.30
N THR A 526 -6.19 30.73 -22.96
CA THR A 526 -7.04 31.92 -22.98
C THR A 526 -7.83 32.01 -21.69
N PRO A 527 -7.80 33.13 -20.95
CA PRO A 527 -7.01 34.34 -21.14
C PRO A 527 -5.50 34.15 -20.86
N CYS A 528 -4.71 35.16 -21.28
CA CYS A 528 -3.26 35.15 -21.16
C CYS A 528 -2.76 34.80 -19.75
N ALA A 529 -1.60 34.17 -19.70
CA ALA A 529 -0.85 33.67 -18.55
C ALA A 529 -1.60 32.58 -17.74
N PRO A 530 -1.18 31.32 -17.84
CA PRO A 530 -1.68 30.29 -16.95
C PRO A 530 -1.28 30.63 -15.52
N ARG A 531 -2.25 30.63 -14.60
CA ARG A 531 -1.97 30.84 -13.17
C ARG A 531 -1.35 29.62 -12.53
N PHE A 532 -1.63 28.44 -13.07
CA PHE A 532 -1.14 27.18 -12.54
C PHE A 532 -1.03 26.08 -13.60
N ALA A 533 0.08 25.38 -13.60
CA ALA A 533 0.41 24.41 -14.64
C ALA A 533 -0.16 23.00 -14.42
N ASN A 534 -0.68 22.70 -13.22
CA ASN A 534 -1.33 21.44 -12.89
C ASN A 534 -2.66 21.73 -12.18
N ALA A 535 -3.67 22.10 -12.97
CA ALA A 535 -4.98 22.52 -12.47
C ALA A 535 -5.57 21.45 -11.54
N ASP A 536 -5.95 21.87 -10.35
CA ASP A 536 -6.50 21.04 -9.28
C ASP A 536 -5.61 19.84 -8.88
N GLY A 537 -4.29 19.86 -9.23
CA GLY A 537 -3.32 18.82 -8.88
C GLY A 537 -3.62 17.44 -9.50
N ARG A 538 -4.32 17.38 -10.63
CA ARG A 538 -4.82 16.12 -11.21
C ARG A 538 -3.83 15.42 -12.14
N GLY A 539 -2.75 16.11 -12.57
CA GLY A 539 -1.75 15.54 -13.47
C GLY A 539 -0.69 14.72 -12.73
N TYR A 540 -0.29 13.60 -13.31
CA TYR A 540 0.88 12.83 -12.85
C TYR A 540 2.14 13.33 -13.57
N TYR A 541 2.61 14.51 -13.20
CA TYR A 541 3.84 15.15 -13.66
C TYR A 541 4.29 16.21 -12.67
N LEU A 542 5.56 16.58 -12.68
CA LEU A 542 6.11 17.71 -11.94
C LEU A 542 6.12 18.97 -12.81
N SER A 543 5.86 20.10 -12.21
CA SER A 543 5.89 21.41 -12.89
C SER A 543 7.12 22.19 -12.46
N ASP A 544 7.97 22.55 -13.44
CA ASP A 544 9.13 23.40 -13.25
C ASP A 544 8.72 24.86 -13.48
N TYR A 545 8.40 25.55 -12.39
CA TYR A 545 8.00 26.97 -12.40
C TYR A 545 9.22 27.88 -12.37
N ARG A 546 9.41 28.76 -13.38
CA ARG A 546 10.46 29.78 -13.44
C ARG A 546 9.85 31.17 -13.48
N PRO A 547 10.34 32.18 -12.77
CA PRO A 547 10.47 32.40 -11.33
C PRO A 547 9.21 33.03 -10.70
N ALA A 548 9.17 33.27 -9.40
CA ALA A 548 8.09 33.89 -8.62
C ALA A 548 6.93 33.00 -8.15
N VAL A 549 7.26 31.81 -7.66
CA VAL A 549 6.29 30.84 -7.09
C VAL A 549 5.66 31.34 -5.79
N ALA A 550 6.41 32.08 -4.96
CA ALA A 550 5.97 32.49 -3.63
C ALA A 550 4.82 33.51 -3.63
N GLU A 551 4.77 34.42 -4.61
CA GLU A 551 3.76 35.50 -4.65
C GLU A 551 2.36 35.01 -5.03
N THR A 552 2.26 33.88 -5.73
CA THR A 552 1.00 33.34 -6.26
C THR A 552 0.37 32.25 -5.37
N SER A 553 1.05 31.79 -4.32
CA SER A 553 0.61 30.65 -3.50
C SER A 553 -0.74 30.86 -2.79
N ARG A 554 -1.06 32.06 -2.34
CA ARG A 554 -2.28 32.37 -1.56
C ARG A 554 -3.58 32.34 -2.37
N ALA A 555 -3.51 32.48 -3.69
CA ALA A 555 -4.70 32.55 -4.55
C ALA A 555 -5.12 31.18 -5.12
N ARG A 556 -4.49 30.07 -4.68
CA ARG A 556 -4.68 28.72 -5.20
C ARG A 556 -5.59 27.89 -4.30
N THR A 557 -6.17 26.83 -4.85
CA THR A 557 -6.88 25.82 -4.05
C THR A 557 -5.92 25.11 -3.10
N ARG A 558 -6.44 24.44 -2.06
CA ARG A 558 -5.61 23.66 -1.12
C ARG A 558 -4.78 22.60 -1.86
N VAL A 559 -5.40 21.90 -2.82
CA VAL A 559 -4.70 20.88 -3.64
C VAL A 559 -3.59 21.49 -4.48
N GLU A 560 -3.82 22.66 -5.11
CA GLU A 560 -2.80 23.35 -5.90
C GLU A 560 -1.64 23.87 -5.04
N ARG A 561 -1.91 24.33 -3.81
CA ARG A 561 -0.83 24.72 -2.87
C ARG A 561 0.00 23.53 -2.44
N LEU A 562 -0.65 22.38 -2.18
CA LEU A 562 0.04 21.12 -1.86
C LEU A 562 0.90 20.63 -3.05
N THR A 563 0.33 20.65 -4.26
CA THR A 563 1.04 20.30 -5.49
C THR A 563 2.28 21.17 -5.68
N LEU A 564 2.15 22.49 -5.47
CA LEU A 564 3.26 23.42 -5.55
C LEU A 564 4.38 23.13 -4.53
N VAL A 565 4.02 22.83 -3.28
CA VAL A 565 5.00 22.43 -2.24
C VAL A 565 5.76 21.18 -2.69
N ASN A 566 5.07 20.22 -3.28
CA ASN A 566 5.68 18.98 -3.72
C ASN A 566 6.51 19.16 -5.00
N ASP A 567 6.03 19.93 -5.98
CA ASP A 567 6.81 20.24 -7.20
C ASP A 567 8.12 20.94 -6.84
N GLU A 568 8.06 22.00 -6.01
CA GLU A 568 9.24 22.73 -5.60
C GLU A 568 10.20 21.88 -4.74
N TRP A 569 9.64 20.98 -3.91
CA TRP A 569 10.46 20.03 -3.18
C TRP A 569 11.29 19.15 -4.10
N TRP A 570 10.70 18.61 -5.18
CA TRP A 570 11.42 17.78 -6.12
C TRP A 570 12.44 18.57 -6.94
N MET A 571 12.13 19.81 -7.30
CA MET A 571 13.10 20.70 -7.95
C MET A 571 14.31 20.98 -7.03
N ALA A 572 14.08 21.21 -5.74
CA ALA A 572 15.13 21.38 -4.74
C ALA A 572 15.92 20.07 -4.53
N ARG A 573 15.24 18.89 -4.49
CA ARG A 573 15.89 17.58 -4.36
C ARG A 573 16.85 17.25 -5.51
N SER A 574 16.54 17.65 -6.74
CA SER A 574 17.42 17.49 -7.90
C SER A 574 18.47 18.59 -8.04
N ALA A 575 18.45 19.59 -7.16
CA ALA A 575 19.21 20.83 -7.28
C ALA A 575 18.96 21.60 -8.60
N SER A 576 17.80 21.38 -9.23
CA SER A 576 17.33 22.20 -10.35
C SER A 576 16.94 23.61 -9.89
N HIS A 577 16.42 23.70 -8.66
CA HIS A 577 16.22 24.97 -7.96
C HIS A 577 17.08 25.00 -6.70
N PRO A 578 17.56 26.20 -6.30
CA PRO A 578 18.25 26.37 -5.03
C PRO A 578 17.28 26.13 -3.85
N ILE A 579 17.76 25.50 -2.77
CA ILE A 579 16.95 25.09 -1.61
C ILE A 579 16.22 26.27 -0.94
N GLN A 580 16.76 27.49 -1.03
CA GLN A 580 16.14 28.69 -0.47
C GLN A 580 14.79 29.01 -1.09
N VAL A 581 14.54 28.64 -2.35
CA VAL A 581 13.23 28.81 -2.98
C VAL A 581 12.16 28.00 -2.24
N PHE A 582 12.49 26.76 -1.86
CA PHE A 582 11.62 25.95 -1.03
C PHE A 582 11.43 26.51 0.39
N LEU A 583 12.49 27.08 1.00
CA LEU A 583 12.40 27.69 2.33
C LEU A 583 11.51 28.95 2.30
N ASP A 584 11.63 29.79 1.28
CA ASP A 584 10.79 30.99 1.10
C ASP A 584 9.31 30.61 0.85
N LEU A 585 9.06 29.57 0.03
CA LEU A 585 7.72 29.00 -0.15
C LEU A 585 7.15 28.51 1.18
N SER A 586 7.96 27.77 1.97
CA SER A 586 7.56 27.25 3.29
C SER A 586 7.18 28.37 4.25
N ARG A 587 7.95 29.48 4.28
CA ARG A 587 7.64 30.69 5.05
C ARG A 587 6.31 31.32 4.59
N GLY A 588 6.07 31.40 3.29
CA GLY A 588 4.83 31.92 2.71
C GLY A 588 3.58 31.11 3.10
N LEU A 589 3.74 29.80 3.36
CA LEU A 589 2.66 28.87 3.71
C LEU A 589 2.60 28.54 5.22
N ALA A 590 3.39 29.19 6.08
CA ALA A 590 3.40 28.91 7.51
C ALA A 590 2.03 29.06 8.19
N TYR A 591 1.16 29.93 7.66
CA TYR A 591 -0.20 30.16 8.14
C TYR A 591 -1.28 29.39 7.35
N ASP A 592 -0.91 28.39 6.58
CA ASP A 592 -1.89 27.63 5.79
C ASP A 592 -2.94 26.97 6.69
N ASP A 593 -4.16 26.89 6.17
CA ASP A 593 -5.31 26.39 6.92
C ASP A 593 -5.48 24.86 6.78
N ALA A 594 -4.74 24.20 5.87
CA ALA A 594 -4.80 22.76 5.65
C ALA A 594 -3.73 22.01 6.48
N PRO A 595 -4.12 21.13 7.40
CA PRO A 595 -3.17 20.34 8.21
C PRO A 595 -2.15 19.58 7.37
N VAL A 596 -2.56 18.97 6.25
CA VAL A 596 -1.70 18.17 5.38
C VAL A 596 -0.55 19.00 4.78
N ILE A 597 -0.78 20.29 4.47
CA ILE A 597 0.28 21.18 3.96
C ILE A 597 1.33 21.38 5.04
N LEU A 598 0.90 21.69 6.29
CA LEU A 598 1.84 21.87 7.40
C LEU A 598 2.58 20.59 7.75
N THR A 599 1.94 19.43 7.69
CA THR A 599 2.59 18.12 7.88
C THR A 599 3.61 17.83 6.77
N THR A 600 3.28 18.19 5.53
CA THR A 600 4.21 18.06 4.39
C THR A 600 5.43 18.97 4.60
N LEU A 601 5.22 20.24 4.95
CA LEU A 601 6.32 21.15 5.28
C LEU A 601 7.16 20.63 6.45
N GLN A 602 6.53 20.15 7.53
CA GLN A 602 7.21 19.58 8.68
C GLN A 602 8.13 18.43 8.27
N THR A 603 7.65 17.52 7.42
CA THR A 603 8.43 16.37 6.93
C THR A 603 9.61 16.83 6.07
N ARG A 604 9.39 17.76 5.13
CA ARG A 604 10.44 18.25 4.21
C ARG A 604 11.49 19.10 4.94
N LEU A 605 11.07 20.00 5.83
CA LEU A 605 11.97 20.78 6.68
C LEU A 605 12.77 19.90 7.66
N GLY A 606 12.12 18.84 8.18
CA GLY A 606 12.81 17.81 8.97
C GLY A 606 13.91 17.11 8.19
N PHE A 607 13.67 16.77 6.90
CA PHE A 607 14.69 16.22 6.02
C PHE A 607 15.86 17.20 5.82
N ILE A 608 15.57 18.48 5.53
CA ILE A 608 16.60 19.53 5.36
C ILE A 608 17.44 19.64 6.62
N GLY A 609 16.82 19.79 7.79
CA GLY A 609 17.52 19.92 9.07
C GLY A 609 18.37 18.70 9.46
N SER A 610 17.96 17.51 9.01
CA SER A 610 18.66 16.28 9.42
C SER A 610 19.76 15.83 8.44
N ASN A 611 19.70 16.26 7.17
CA ASN A 611 20.52 15.71 6.12
C ASN A 611 21.30 16.75 5.28
N ILE A 612 20.90 18.05 5.32
CA ILE A 612 21.52 19.10 4.49
C ILE A 612 22.16 20.19 5.37
N VAL A 613 21.57 20.48 6.52
CA VAL A 613 22.11 21.51 7.44
C VAL A 613 23.34 20.98 8.15
N ASP A 614 24.50 21.62 7.93
CA ASP A 614 25.71 21.31 8.67
C ASP A 614 25.55 21.51 10.18
N THR A 615 26.24 20.73 10.99
CA THR A 615 26.18 20.79 12.46
C THR A 615 26.46 22.19 13.01
N SER A 616 27.36 22.93 12.39
CA SER A 616 27.72 24.30 12.78
C SER A 616 26.58 25.32 12.53
N GLN A 617 25.65 25.01 11.62
CA GLN A 617 24.52 25.85 11.18
C GLN A 617 23.20 25.43 11.81
N GLN A 618 23.15 24.32 12.53
CA GLN A 618 21.95 23.85 13.21
C GLN A 618 21.29 24.91 14.09
N PRO A 619 22.05 25.73 14.88
CA PRO A 619 21.43 26.78 15.70
C PRO A 619 20.70 27.85 14.87
N GLN A 620 21.24 28.24 13.68
CA GLN A 620 20.62 29.21 12.79
C GLN A 620 19.34 28.65 12.16
N PHE A 621 19.41 27.42 11.63
CA PHE A 621 18.23 26.75 11.08
C PHE A 621 17.12 26.58 12.12
N GLN A 622 17.46 26.12 13.32
CA GLN A 622 16.53 26.01 14.43
C GLN A 622 15.88 27.35 14.79
N ARG A 623 16.65 28.44 14.79
CA ARG A 623 16.13 29.79 15.03
C ARG A 623 15.13 30.18 13.93
N TRP A 624 15.51 30.01 12.66
CA TRP A 624 14.63 30.30 11.54
C TRP A 624 13.29 29.54 11.62
N ILE A 625 13.32 28.24 11.97
CA ILE A 625 12.09 27.44 12.21
C ILE A 625 11.24 28.08 13.31
N ARG A 626 11.85 28.44 14.45
CA ARG A 626 11.12 29.06 15.56
C ARG A 626 10.53 30.42 15.20
N ASP A 627 11.31 31.25 14.52
CA ASP A 627 10.88 32.61 14.12
C ASP A 627 9.76 32.56 13.07
N THR A 628 9.78 31.56 12.18
CA THR A 628 8.78 31.40 11.13
C THR A 628 7.47 30.77 11.65
N PHE A 629 7.57 29.69 12.40
CA PHE A 629 6.41 28.86 12.77
C PHE A 629 5.95 29.05 14.23
N GLY A 630 6.81 29.55 15.11
CA GLY A 630 6.47 29.83 16.51
C GLY A 630 5.28 30.75 16.68
N PRO A 631 5.21 31.92 15.97
CA PRO A 631 4.05 32.81 16.02
C PRO A 631 2.73 32.16 15.61
N VAL A 632 2.80 31.16 14.68
CA VAL A 632 1.60 30.44 14.24
C VAL A 632 1.11 29.51 15.34
N LEU A 633 2.01 28.74 15.97
CA LEU A 633 1.65 27.90 17.12
C LEU A 633 1.16 28.74 18.31
N ALA A 634 1.79 29.88 18.57
CA ALA A 634 1.35 30.79 19.63
C ALA A 634 -0.09 31.27 19.42
N LYS A 635 -0.47 31.55 18.16
CA LYS A 635 -1.83 31.98 17.80
C LYS A 635 -2.85 30.84 17.96
N LEU A 636 -2.46 29.60 17.62
CA LEU A 636 -3.31 28.40 17.79
C LEU A 636 -3.43 27.98 19.25
N GLY A 637 -2.43 28.36 20.08
CA GLY A 637 -2.29 27.92 21.46
C GLY A 637 -1.81 26.48 21.61
N LEU A 638 -0.98 26.23 22.62
CA LEU A 638 -0.56 24.89 23.05
C LEU A 638 -0.73 24.84 24.57
N PRO A 639 -1.51 23.92 25.13
CA PRO A 639 -2.09 22.68 24.55
C PRO A 639 -3.32 22.89 23.66
N GLY A 640 -3.99 24.06 23.68
CA GLY A 640 -5.30 24.21 23.07
C GLY A 640 -6.43 23.57 23.89
N ARG A 641 -7.62 23.44 23.31
CA ARG A 641 -8.76 22.76 23.93
C ARG A 641 -8.97 21.40 23.28
N PRO A 642 -9.28 20.32 24.05
CA PRO A 642 -9.62 19.02 23.48
C PRO A 642 -10.80 19.07 22.51
N SER A 643 -11.71 20.06 22.66
CA SER A 643 -12.90 20.28 21.81
C SER A 643 -12.63 21.17 20.58
N ASP A 644 -11.39 21.62 20.34
CA ASP A 644 -11.07 22.36 19.12
C ASP A 644 -11.34 21.50 17.88
N ALA A 645 -11.70 22.13 16.76
CA ALA A 645 -11.91 21.42 15.49
C ALA A 645 -10.67 20.61 15.08
N ASP A 646 -10.88 19.47 14.44
CA ASP A 646 -9.81 18.53 14.08
C ASP A 646 -8.72 19.18 13.21
N ASP A 647 -9.08 20.05 12.26
CA ASP A 647 -8.12 20.81 11.46
C ASP A 647 -7.22 21.71 12.33
N VAL A 648 -7.76 22.31 13.38
CA VAL A 648 -7.00 23.13 14.33
C VAL A 648 -6.06 22.25 15.15
N GLN A 649 -6.56 21.10 15.62
CA GLN A 649 -5.73 20.12 16.34
C GLN A 649 -4.62 19.57 15.46
N GLY A 650 -4.91 19.17 14.20
CA GLY A 650 -3.93 18.65 13.25
C GLY A 650 -2.83 19.68 12.90
N ARG A 651 -3.20 20.95 12.71
CA ARG A 651 -2.23 22.04 12.49
C ARG A 651 -1.34 22.26 13.71
N ARG A 652 -1.93 22.23 14.90
CA ARG A 652 -1.20 22.35 16.17
C ARG A 652 -0.23 21.18 16.36
N ALA A 653 -0.64 19.96 16.04
CA ALA A 653 0.18 18.76 16.10
C ALA A 653 1.39 18.86 15.15
N ALA A 654 1.17 19.20 13.88
CA ALA A 654 2.24 19.37 12.90
C ALA A 654 3.26 20.44 13.32
N LEU A 655 2.78 21.58 13.83
CA LEU A 655 3.65 22.67 14.32
C LEU A 655 4.40 22.28 15.59
N MET A 656 3.77 21.54 16.51
CA MET A 656 4.42 21.02 17.71
C MET A 656 5.57 20.06 17.35
N VAL A 657 5.37 19.18 16.39
CA VAL A 657 6.44 18.29 15.90
C VAL A 657 7.54 19.10 15.23
N LEU A 658 7.20 20.04 14.33
CA LEU A 658 8.18 20.88 13.62
C LEU A 658 9.05 21.69 14.58
N LEU A 659 8.42 22.39 15.52
CA LEU A 659 9.13 23.24 16.49
C LEU A 659 9.92 22.42 17.52
N GLY A 660 9.36 21.29 17.99
CA GLY A 660 10.03 20.44 18.97
C GLY A 660 11.22 19.68 18.36
N VAL A 661 11.06 19.10 17.16
CA VAL A 661 12.10 18.27 16.52
C VAL A 661 13.10 19.14 15.75
N SER A 662 12.62 19.92 14.76
CA SER A 662 13.48 20.69 13.87
C SER A 662 13.82 22.08 14.41
N GLY A 663 12.95 22.67 15.22
CA GLY A 663 13.20 23.95 15.87
C GLY A 663 13.97 23.85 17.19
N GLY A 664 14.01 22.67 17.81
CA GLY A 664 14.62 22.49 19.13
C GLY A 664 14.03 23.41 20.22
N ASP A 665 12.75 23.75 20.11
CA ASP A 665 12.08 24.68 21.02
C ASP A 665 11.85 24.07 22.41
N ALA A 666 12.58 24.57 23.40
CA ALA A 666 12.57 24.00 24.75
C ALA A 666 11.21 24.15 25.45
N ASP A 667 10.42 25.22 25.18
CA ASP A 667 9.10 25.40 25.76
C ASP A 667 8.09 24.41 25.16
N VAL A 668 8.12 24.23 23.84
CA VAL A 668 7.29 23.23 23.16
C VAL A 668 7.60 21.82 23.65
N LEU A 669 8.88 21.43 23.78
CA LEU A 669 9.30 20.14 24.29
C LEU A 669 8.84 19.90 25.73
N ARG A 670 8.99 20.90 26.61
CA ARG A 670 8.51 20.86 27.99
C ARG A 670 6.99 20.64 28.06
N ARG A 671 6.23 21.46 27.30
CA ARG A 671 4.76 21.36 27.24
C ARG A 671 4.30 20.02 26.70
N ALA A 672 4.93 19.53 25.62
CA ALA A 672 4.60 18.22 25.08
C ALA A 672 4.81 17.09 26.10
N ARG A 673 5.89 17.15 26.92
CA ARG A 673 6.13 16.19 28.01
C ARG A 673 5.07 16.30 29.13
N GLU A 674 4.68 17.52 29.48
CA GLU A 674 3.60 17.73 30.46
C GLU A 674 2.26 17.15 29.94
N MET A 675 1.92 17.44 28.68
CA MET A 675 0.71 16.93 28.02
C MET A 675 0.74 15.38 27.93
N ALA A 676 1.87 14.77 27.59
CA ALA A 676 2.01 13.32 27.56
C ALA A 676 1.82 12.70 28.97
N THR A 677 2.30 13.37 30.02
CA THR A 677 2.10 12.96 31.40
C THR A 677 0.64 13.05 31.82
N GLN A 678 -0.05 14.14 31.41
CA GLN A 678 -1.48 14.33 31.66
C GLN A 678 -2.31 13.29 30.91
N TYR A 679 -1.99 13.03 29.63
CA TYR A 679 -2.65 12.02 28.81
C TYR A 679 -2.57 10.61 29.40
N LEU A 680 -1.43 10.24 29.99
CA LEU A 680 -1.28 8.96 30.69
C LEU A 680 -2.22 8.83 31.90
N ALA A 681 -2.54 9.94 32.56
CA ALA A 681 -3.46 9.97 33.70
C ALA A 681 -4.92 10.04 33.26
N ASP A 682 -5.19 10.89 32.27
CA ASP A 682 -6.51 11.11 31.69
C ASP A 682 -6.38 11.37 30.18
N PRO A 683 -6.72 10.40 29.32
CA PRO A 683 -6.68 10.58 27.87
C PRO A 683 -7.57 11.70 27.32
N ALA A 684 -8.63 12.11 28.06
CA ALA A 684 -9.49 13.22 27.65
C ALA A 684 -8.84 14.61 27.84
N SER A 685 -7.68 14.68 28.52
CA SER A 685 -6.93 15.93 28.72
C SER A 685 -6.31 16.49 27.43
N VAL A 686 -6.18 15.69 26.38
CA VAL A 686 -5.59 16.06 25.09
C VAL A 686 -6.59 15.75 23.96
N GLY A 687 -6.69 16.65 22.99
CA GLY A 687 -7.50 16.40 21.81
C GLY A 687 -7.03 15.16 21.06
N VAL A 688 -7.99 14.35 20.62
CA VAL A 688 -7.69 13.01 20.07
C VAL A 688 -6.80 13.05 18.81
N SER A 689 -6.92 14.11 18.00
CA SER A 689 -6.12 14.32 16.79
C SER A 689 -4.72 14.90 17.07
N MET A 690 -4.31 15.02 18.34
CA MET A 690 -2.96 15.40 18.78
C MET A 690 -2.27 14.29 19.60
N ALA A 691 -3.02 13.28 20.04
CA ALA A 691 -2.54 12.34 21.06
C ALA A 691 -1.27 11.60 20.63
N SER A 692 -1.16 11.17 19.39
CA SER A 692 0.02 10.48 18.86
C SER A 692 1.26 11.38 18.92
N GLU A 693 1.15 12.60 18.42
CA GLU A 693 2.26 13.56 18.34
C GLU A 693 2.67 14.06 19.74
N VAL A 694 1.71 14.21 20.64
CA VAL A 694 1.98 14.55 22.05
C VAL A 694 2.81 13.48 22.73
N LEU A 695 2.45 12.20 22.56
CA LEU A 695 3.23 11.09 23.13
C LEU A 695 4.62 10.99 22.49
N GLN A 696 4.73 11.18 21.18
CA GLN A 696 5.98 11.13 20.44
C GLN A 696 6.92 12.29 20.82
N VAL A 697 6.44 13.53 20.76
CA VAL A 697 7.27 14.70 21.11
C VAL A 697 7.61 14.72 22.61
N GLY A 698 6.66 14.28 23.46
CA GLY A 698 6.92 14.14 24.88
C GLY A 698 7.99 13.09 25.21
N ALA A 699 8.13 12.05 24.40
CA ALA A 699 9.16 11.03 24.54
C ALA A 699 10.57 11.54 24.23
N LEU A 700 10.74 12.60 23.39
CA LEU A 700 12.05 13.14 23.02
C LEU A 700 12.90 13.57 24.23
N THR A 701 12.26 14.07 25.28
CA THR A 701 12.89 14.49 26.54
C THR A 701 12.50 13.56 27.70
N GLY A 702 11.92 12.39 27.37
CA GLY A 702 11.45 11.42 28.34
C GLY A 702 12.60 10.69 29.02
N ASP A 703 12.41 10.39 30.30
CA ASP A 703 13.31 9.60 31.12
C ASP A 703 12.82 8.15 31.29
N ARG A 704 13.58 7.35 32.04
CA ARG A 704 13.23 5.96 32.39
C ARG A 704 11.80 5.86 32.96
N ALA A 705 11.42 6.76 33.83
CA ALA A 705 10.10 6.69 34.49
C ALA A 705 8.95 6.87 33.48
N LEU A 706 9.09 7.79 32.52
CA LEU A 706 8.10 7.98 31.46
C LEU A 706 8.06 6.77 30.51
N TYR A 707 9.22 6.24 30.14
CA TYR A 707 9.33 5.05 29.30
C TYR A 707 8.62 3.84 29.92
N ASP A 708 8.89 3.55 31.18
CA ASP A 708 8.29 2.44 31.91
C ASP A 708 6.77 2.58 32.02
N ARG A 709 6.26 3.82 32.15
CA ARG A 709 4.81 4.08 32.10
C ARG A 709 4.21 3.78 30.72
N TYR A 710 4.89 4.13 29.62
CA TYR A 710 4.43 3.79 28.27
C TYR A 710 4.37 2.27 28.08
N VAL A 711 5.44 1.58 28.48
CA VAL A 711 5.50 0.11 28.42
C VAL A 711 4.40 -0.56 29.25
N SER A 712 4.18 -0.07 30.48
CA SER A 712 3.14 -0.61 31.37
C SER A 712 1.73 -0.39 30.79
N LYS A 713 1.53 0.75 30.10
CA LYS A 713 0.25 1.05 29.47
C LYS A 713 -0.07 0.08 28.34
N LEU A 714 0.90 -0.34 27.53
CA LEU A 714 0.70 -1.31 26.44
C LEU A 714 0.04 -2.60 26.91
N ALA A 715 0.41 -3.09 28.10
CA ALA A 715 -0.16 -4.33 28.65
C ALA A 715 -1.67 -4.23 28.97
N THR A 716 -2.22 -3.02 29.05
CA THR A 716 -3.63 -2.77 29.38
C THR A 716 -4.50 -2.45 28.16
N LEU A 717 -3.93 -2.41 26.95
CA LEU A 717 -4.59 -1.88 25.75
C LEU A 717 -4.90 -2.95 24.69
N SER A 718 -4.94 -4.23 25.07
CA SER A 718 -5.20 -5.34 24.13
C SER A 718 -6.54 -5.24 23.38
N THR A 719 -7.51 -4.52 23.95
CA THR A 719 -8.83 -4.29 23.36
C THR A 719 -8.99 -2.94 22.65
N GLN A 720 -7.93 -2.12 22.62
CA GLN A 720 -7.93 -0.77 22.05
C GLN A 720 -6.78 -0.60 21.06
N PRO A 721 -6.89 -1.11 19.82
CA PRO A 721 -5.76 -1.16 18.89
C PRO A 721 -5.15 0.21 18.58
N GLU A 722 -5.96 1.25 18.29
CA GLU A 722 -5.44 2.58 18.00
C GLU A 722 -4.62 3.16 19.16
N GLU A 723 -5.15 3.04 20.36
CA GLU A 723 -4.48 3.53 21.57
C GLU A 723 -3.19 2.74 21.85
N TYR A 724 -3.20 1.42 21.65
CA TYR A 724 -1.99 0.59 21.74
C TYR A 724 -0.89 1.10 20.81
N TYR A 725 -1.20 1.37 19.55
CA TYR A 725 -0.21 1.82 18.58
C TYR A 725 0.28 3.24 18.82
N ARG A 726 -0.50 4.12 19.45
CA ARG A 726 0.00 5.44 19.90
C ARG A 726 1.20 5.29 20.82
N PHE A 727 1.07 4.46 21.86
CA PHE A 727 2.16 4.20 22.80
C PHE A 727 3.29 3.38 22.19
N PHE A 728 2.96 2.35 21.43
CA PHE A 728 3.94 1.47 20.80
C PHE A 728 4.88 2.24 19.86
N ASN A 729 4.33 3.08 19.00
CA ASN A 729 5.11 3.91 18.09
C ASN A 729 5.91 5.00 18.82
N ALA A 730 5.41 5.52 19.93
CA ALA A 730 6.10 6.53 20.72
C ALA A 730 7.35 6.00 21.42
N LEU A 731 7.47 4.67 21.66
CA LEU A 731 8.68 4.07 22.25
C LEU A 731 9.94 4.34 21.41
N GLY A 732 9.82 4.40 20.07
CA GLY A 732 10.95 4.72 19.18
C GLY A 732 11.43 6.16 19.28
N TRP A 733 10.67 7.06 19.92
CA TRP A 733 10.98 8.49 20.00
C TRP A 733 11.87 8.88 21.18
N PHE A 734 12.08 8.00 22.15
CA PHE A 734 13.02 8.26 23.25
C PHE A 734 14.45 8.38 22.72
N ARG A 735 15.12 9.52 23.01
CA ARG A 735 16.48 9.79 22.56
C ARG A 735 17.57 9.18 23.45
N ASP A 736 17.25 8.79 24.68
CA ASP A 736 18.19 8.12 25.57
C ASP A 736 18.69 6.82 24.94
N PRO A 737 20.02 6.61 24.77
CA PRO A 737 20.55 5.44 24.08
C PRO A 737 20.20 4.11 24.74
N ALA A 738 20.07 4.06 26.07
CA ALA A 738 19.71 2.84 26.78
C ALA A 738 18.24 2.45 26.55
N LEU A 739 17.33 3.46 26.55
CA LEU A 739 15.90 3.25 26.26
C LEU A 739 15.69 2.86 24.80
N MET A 740 16.45 3.46 23.89
CA MET A 740 16.44 3.11 22.45
C MET A 740 16.86 1.65 22.26
N GLN A 741 17.97 1.23 22.86
CA GLN A 741 18.41 -0.18 22.80
C GLN A 741 17.40 -1.14 23.41
N GLU A 742 16.72 -0.75 24.47
CA GLU A 742 15.63 -1.54 25.06
C GLU A 742 14.45 -1.68 24.08
N THR A 743 14.05 -0.59 23.41
CA THR A 743 12.98 -0.60 22.39
C THR A 743 13.34 -1.53 21.21
N LEU A 744 14.59 -1.47 20.74
CA LEU A 744 15.08 -2.37 19.69
C LEU A 744 15.02 -3.84 20.13
N LYS A 745 15.50 -4.17 21.34
CA LYS A 745 15.40 -5.54 21.87
C LYS A 745 13.95 -5.98 22.07
N ARG A 746 13.07 -5.06 22.47
CA ARG A 746 11.64 -5.33 22.63
C ARG A 746 10.98 -5.77 21.33
N SER A 747 11.41 -5.27 20.17
CA SER A 747 10.88 -5.66 18.86
C SER A 747 10.95 -7.18 18.60
N LEU A 748 11.89 -7.88 19.23
CA LEU A 748 12.08 -9.33 19.10
C LEU A 748 11.35 -10.16 20.15
N LEU A 749 10.74 -9.54 21.18
CA LEU A 749 10.00 -10.28 22.21
C LEU A 749 8.83 -11.05 21.58
N PRO A 750 8.48 -12.22 22.14
CA PRO A 750 7.30 -12.98 21.70
C PRO A 750 5.98 -12.22 21.86
N THR A 751 5.93 -11.24 22.78
CA THR A 751 4.77 -10.39 23.02
C THR A 751 4.57 -9.31 21.96
N VAL A 752 5.56 -9.04 21.10
CA VAL A 752 5.43 -8.14 19.97
C VAL A 752 5.13 -8.98 18.72
N ARG A 753 4.01 -8.71 18.08
CA ARG A 753 3.57 -9.42 16.88
C ARG A 753 4.58 -9.29 15.76
N SER A 754 4.70 -10.30 14.90
CA SER A 754 5.63 -10.26 13.76
C SER A 754 5.33 -9.08 12.82
N GLN A 755 4.06 -8.79 12.56
CA GLN A 755 3.62 -7.63 11.77
C GLN A 755 4.10 -6.28 12.34
N ASP A 756 4.22 -6.15 13.65
CA ASP A 756 4.59 -4.90 14.34
C ASP A 756 6.11 -4.70 14.41
N THR A 757 6.87 -5.78 14.40
CA THR A 757 8.35 -5.74 14.44
C THR A 757 8.91 -4.97 13.25
N GLY A 758 8.50 -5.31 12.02
CA GLY A 758 8.95 -4.64 10.81
C GLY A 758 8.56 -3.16 10.77
N VAL A 759 7.33 -2.84 11.21
CA VAL A 759 6.82 -1.45 11.29
C VAL A 759 7.62 -0.61 12.28
N LEU A 760 7.89 -1.14 13.48
CA LEU A 760 8.67 -0.42 14.51
C LEU A 760 10.09 -0.12 14.01
N LEU A 761 10.79 -1.12 13.45
CA LEU A 761 12.15 -0.94 12.96
C LEU A 761 12.21 0.04 11.77
N ARG A 762 11.26 -0.05 10.83
CA ARG A 762 11.13 0.92 9.75
C ARG A 762 10.91 2.35 10.27
N ASN A 763 10.02 2.51 11.26
CA ASN A 763 9.76 3.82 11.87
C ASN A 763 11.01 4.38 12.58
N MET A 764 11.76 3.54 13.30
CA MET A 764 13.01 3.96 13.95
C MET A 764 14.12 4.30 12.94
N LEU A 765 14.19 3.63 11.78
CA LEU A 765 15.11 3.99 10.68
C LEU A 765 14.82 5.38 10.09
N ARG A 766 13.57 5.85 10.16
CA ARG A 766 13.19 7.21 9.72
C ARG A 766 13.62 8.31 10.69
N LEU A 767 13.89 7.96 11.95
CA LEU A 767 14.24 8.93 12.99
C LEU A 767 15.75 9.23 12.97
N PRO A 768 16.19 10.48 12.77
CA PRO A 768 17.59 10.82 12.62
C PRO A 768 18.49 10.36 13.77
N TRP A 769 17.97 10.37 15.01
CA TRP A 769 18.70 9.96 16.20
C TRP A 769 18.74 8.45 16.45
N ALA A 770 17.85 7.68 15.77
CA ALA A 770 17.71 6.25 16.00
C ALA A 770 18.22 5.39 14.82
N ARG A 771 18.29 5.95 13.60
CA ARG A 771 18.53 5.18 12.36
C ARG A 771 19.83 4.38 12.35
N GLU A 772 20.95 4.94 12.85
CA GLU A 772 22.23 4.23 12.89
C GLU A 772 22.22 3.08 13.88
N ALA A 773 21.71 3.31 15.10
CA ALA A 773 21.56 2.28 16.11
C ALA A 773 20.62 1.16 15.64
N THR A 774 19.52 1.53 14.95
CA THR A 774 18.58 0.58 14.38
C THR A 774 19.21 -0.25 13.28
N TRP A 775 19.96 0.36 12.37
CA TRP A 775 20.67 -0.39 11.33
C TRP A 775 21.74 -1.33 11.90
N ALA A 776 22.49 -0.89 12.89
CA ALA A 776 23.42 -1.76 13.60
C ALA A 776 22.72 -2.95 14.27
N PHE A 777 21.56 -2.73 14.90
CA PHE A 777 20.73 -3.76 15.49
C PHE A 777 20.19 -4.75 14.44
N VAL A 778 19.68 -4.26 13.32
CA VAL A 778 19.18 -5.10 12.21
C VAL A 778 20.27 -6.04 11.71
N LYS A 779 21.49 -5.52 11.48
CA LYS A 779 22.65 -6.33 11.06
C LYS A 779 23.00 -7.40 12.10
N ALA A 780 23.02 -7.05 13.38
CA ALA A 780 23.40 -7.96 14.46
C ALA A 780 22.33 -9.04 14.72
N GLN A 781 21.06 -8.74 14.49
CA GLN A 781 19.92 -9.63 14.76
C GLN A 781 19.30 -10.22 13.50
N TRP A 782 19.99 -10.16 12.37
CA TRP A 782 19.46 -10.58 11.07
C TRP A 782 18.86 -12.00 11.07
N PRO A 783 19.53 -13.04 11.62
CA PRO A 783 18.96 -14.39 11.69
C PRO A 783 17.64 -14.46 12.49
N ALA A 784 17.55 -13.72 13.61
CA ALA A 784 16.34 -13.69 14.42
C ALA A 784 15.18 -12.94 13.73
N LEU A 785 15.52 -11.84 13.02
CA LEU A 785 14.54 -11.07 12.25
C LEU A 785 13.98 -11.88 11.08
N THR A 786 14.83 -12.56 10.30
CA THR A 786 14.38 -13.38 9.17
C THR A 786 13.57 -14.60 9.62
N ALA A 787 13.86 -15.15 10.81
CA ALA A 787 13.06 -16.23 11.38
C ALA A 787 11.67 -15.75 11.86
N LYS A 788 11.58 -14.51 12.38
CA LYS A 788 10.34 -13.93 12.92
C LYS A 788 9.45 -13.31 11.85
N LEU A 789 10.05 -12.61 10.87
CA LEU A 789 9.33 -11.79 9.89
C LEU A 789 8.92 -12.60 8.66
N GLY A 790 7.72 -12.35 8.16
CA GLY A 790 7.30 -12.87 6.87
C GLY A 790 7.95 -12.14 5.69
N VAL A 791 7.81 -12.72 4.50
CA VAL A 791 8.34 -12.16 3.24
C VAL A 791 7.54 -10.95 2.76
N PHE A 792 6.29 -10.82 3.17
CA PHE A 792 5.42 -9.69 2.80
C PHE A 792 5.44 -8.63 3.91
N GLN A 793 5.77 -7.37 3.57
CA GLN A 793 5.86 -6.18 4.45
C GLN A 793 6.82 -6.27 5.66
N GLY A 794 7.26 -7.44 6.10
CA GLY A 794 8.19 -7.58 7.22
C GLY A 794 9.60 -7.10 6.87
N ILE A 795 10.35 -7.92 6.12
CA ILE A 795 11.70 -7.56 5.64
C ILE A 795 11.64 -6.40 4.62
N PRO A 796 10.72 -6.38 3.63
CA PRO A 796 10.59 -5.23 2.72
C PRO A 796 10.40 -3.90 3.44
N GLY A 797 9.63 -3.89 4.54
CA GLY A 797 9.44 -2.69 5.37
C GLY A 797 10.75 -2.18 6.00
N ILE A 798 11.62 -3.06 6.49
CA ILE A 798 12.95 -2.68 7.00
C ILE A 798 13.81 -2.12 5.86
N VAL A 799 13.83 -2.81 4.71
CA VAL A 799 14.60 -2.40 3.53
C VAL A 799 14.22 -0.98 3.09
N SER A 800 12.92 -0.69 2.97
CA SER A 800 12.44 0.65 2.61
C SER A 800 12.83 1.72 3.65
N GLY A 801 12.94 1.35 4.92
CA GLY A 801 13.41 2.24 5.98
C GLY A 801 14.86 2.71 5.80
N LEU A 802 15.71 1.89 5.16
CA LEU A 802 17.14 2.20 4.93
C LEU A 802 17.35 3.39 4.00
N GLY A 803 16.43 3.69 3.09
CA GLY A 803 16.49 4.88 2.23
C GLY A 803 16.57 6.21 2.98
N ASN A 804 16.34 6.22 4.30
CA ASN A 804 16.53 7.41 5.17
C ASN A 804 17.97 7.63 5.63
N LEU A 805 18.90 6.71 5.38
CA LEU A 805 20.34 6.95 5.51
C LEU A 805 20.79 7.96 4.42
N CYS A 806 21.91 8.68 4.62
CA CYS A 806 22.25 9.80 3.74
C CYS A 806 23.74 9.95 3.44
N THR A 807 24.55 8.91 3.61
CA THR A 807 25.99 8.99 3.29
C THR A 807 26.42 7.90 2.31
N ARG A 808 27.40 8.17 1.47
CA ARG A 808 27.99 7.18 0.55
C ARG A 808 28.56 5.96 1.29
N ALA A 809 29.08 6.16 2.50
CA ALA A 809 29.60 5.08 3.33
C ALA A 809 28.45 4.15 3.78
N GLN A 810 27.32 4.71 4.16
CA GLN A 810 26.13 3.94 4.52
C GLN A 810 25.55 3.18 3.31
N ALA A 811 25.52 3.78 2.12
CA ALA A 811 25.12 3.08 0.88
C ALA A 811 26.02 1.87 0.60
N ALA A 812 27.35 2.04 0.76
CA ALA A 812 28.30 0.94 0.59
C ALA A 812 28.13 -0.16 1.65
N ASP A 813 27.82 0.18 2.91
CA ASP A 813 27.56 -0.77 3.99
C ASP A 813 26.28 -1.57 3.72
N VAL A 814 25.19 -0.92 3.32
CA VAL A 814 23.92 -1.58 2.94
C VAL A 814 24.15 -2.54 1.76
N ARG A 815 24.85 -2.09 0.72
CA ARG A 815 25.19 -2.93 -0.45
C ARG A 815 26.00 -4.17 -0.04
N ALA A 816 27.03 -3.99 0.78
CA ALA A 816 27.89 -5.07 1.26
C ALA A 816 27.13 -6.07 2.15
N PHE A 817 26.19 -5.60 2.96
CA PHE A 817 25.37 -6.45 3.80
C PHE A 817 24.44 -7.34 2.97
N PHE A 818 23.66 -6.78 2.05
CA PHE A 818 22.71 -7.54 1.24
C PHE A 818 23.36 -8.39 0.14
N ALA A 819 24.59 -8.08 -0.26
CA ALA A 819 25.38 -8.99 -1.10
C ALA A 819 25.64 -10.35 -0.41
N LYS A 820 25.69 -10.38 0.94
CA LYS A 820 25.87 -11.60 1.76
C LYS A 820 24.54 -12.17 2.28
N ASN A 821 23.53 -11.34 2.42
CA ASN A 821 22.24 -11.68 3.02
C ASN A 821 21.12 -11.36 2.01
N ARG A 822 21.16 -12.07 0.88
CA ARG A 822 20.21 -11.86 -0.22
C ARG A 822 18.76 -12.11 0.26
N VAL A 823 17.83 -11.24 -0.14
CA VAL A 823 16.39 -11.36 0.11
C VAL A 823 15.71 -11.29 -1.25
N GLU A 824 15.30 -12.44 -1.77
CA GLU A 824 14.74 -12.57 -3.13
C GLU A 824 13.48 -11.71 -3.33
N SER A 825 12.63 -11.62 -2.30
CA SER A 825 11.41 -10.77 -2.30
C SER A 825 11.67 -9.27 -2.08
N SER A 826 12.91 -8.80 -2.13
CA SER A 826 13.27 -7.38 -1.89
C SER A 826 14.48 -6.94 -2.70
N GLU A 827 14.82 -7.59 -3.79
CA GLU A 827 16.01 -7.24 -4.59
C GLU A 827 15.91 -5.83 -5.15
N ARG A 828 14.75 -5.48 -5.73
CA ARG A 828 14.48 -4.12 -6.21
C ARG A 828 14.44 -3.13 -5.06
N GLY A 829 13.77 -3.45 -3.95
CA GLY A 829 13.71 -2.60 -2.77
C GLY A 829 15.08 -2.25 -2.20
N VAL A 830 16.02 -3.21 -2.15
CA VAL A 830 17.42 -2.95 -1.75
C VAL A 830 18.11 -1.99 -2.73
N GLN A 831 17.89 -2.16 -4.02
CA GLN A 831 18.44 -1.28 -5.05
C GLN A 831 17.92 0.16 -4.92
N GLN A 832 16.60 0.29 -4.71
CA GLN A 832 15.94 1.57 -4.47
C GLN A 832 16.46 2.25 -3.20
N ALA A 833 16.55 1.53 -2.09
CA ALA A 833 17.08 2.08 -0.84
C ALA A 833 18.53 2.59 -1.00
N ILE A 834 19.39 1.87 -1.71
CA ILE A 834 20.76 2.30 -1.99
C ILE A 834 20.76 3.58 -2.85
N GLU A 835 19.93 3.65 -3.88
CA GLU A 835 19.80 4.82 -4.75
C GLU A 835 19.28 6.04 -3.98
N GLU A 836 18.30 5.85 -3.08
CA GLU A 836 17.81 6.92 -2.20
C GLU A 836 18.90 7.47 -1.28
N ILE A 837 19.73 6.60 -0.68
CA ILE A 837 20.87 7.00 0.16
C ILE A 837 21.88 7.82 -0.66
N GLU A 838 22.26 7.33 -1.85
CA GLU A 838 23.21 8.00 -2.73
C GLU A 838 22.66 9.34 -3.23
N SER A 839 21.36 9.39 -3.55
CA SER A 839 20.66 10.62 -3.93
C SER A 839 20.63 11.64 -2.78
N CYS A 840 20.39 11.19 -1.55
CA CYS A 840 20.43 12.06 -0.37
C CYS A 840 21.83 12.69 -0.18
N ALA A 841 22.89 11.88 -0.27
CA ALA A 841 24.27 12.37 -0.18
C ALA A 841 24.65 13.33 -1.31
N LEU A 842 24.05 13.18 -2.49
CA LEU A 842 24.25 14.08 -3.63
C LEU A 842 23.57 15.45 -3.40
N VAL A 843 22.33 15.43 -2.91
CA VAL A 843 21.56 16.64 -2.58
C VAL A 843 22.26 17.44 -1.49
N ASP A 844 22.74 16.81 -0.44
CA ASP A 844 23.55 17.43 0.60
C ASP A 844 24.73 18.18 -0.01
N ALA A 845 25.58 17.48 -0.78
CA ALA A 845 26.75 18.07 -1.41
C ALA A 845 26.45 19.28 -2.33
N ARG A 846 25.28 19.32 -2.96
CA ARG A 846 24.90 20.37 -3.91
C ARG A 846 24.20 21.56 -3.25
N GLN A 847 23.40 21.31 -2.21
CA GLN A 847 22.52 22.34 -1.60
C GLN A 847 23.11 22.96 -0.32
N SER A 848 23.98 22.26 0.41
CA SER A 848 24.56 22.76 1.65
C SER A 848 25.29 24.11 1.50
N PRO A 849 26.06 24.39 0.42
CA PRO A 849 26.70 25.69 0.29
C PRO A 849 25.71 26.86 0.13
N ALA A 850 24.66 26.68 -0.70
CA ALA A 850 23.62 27.67 -0.92
C ALA A 850 22.75 27.87 0.34
N LEU A 851 22.48 26.78 1.06
CA LEU A 851 21.78 26.84 2.34
C LEU A 851 22.58 27.59 3.40
N ALA A 852 23.90 27.36 3.46
CA ALA A 852 24.82 28.04 4.37
C ALA A 852 24.83 29.57 4.18
N GLU A 853 24.93 30.00 2.94
CA GLU A 853 24.84 31.41 2.58
C GLU A 853 23.51 32.02 2.98
N TRP A 854 22.42 31.34 2.65
CA TRP A 854 21.06 31.83 2.99
C TRP A 854 20.85 31.93 4.51
N LEU A 855 21.27 30.90 5.30
CA LEU A 855 21.16 30.93 6.76
C LEU A 855 22.00 32.04 7.42
N SER A 856 23.11 32.46 6.80
CA SER A 856 23.90 33.57 7.32
C SER A 856 23.21 34.92 7.24
N GLN A 857 22.18 35.04 6.41
CA GLN A 857 21.41 36.26 6.17
C GLN A 857 20.07 36.27 6.93
N HIS A 858 19.66 35.12 7.48
CA HIS A 858 18.38 34.92 8.19
C HIS A 858 18.61 34.42 9.62
#